data_af7f0da7bfb2060ed2cc34a2d385e0fe
#
_entry.id   af7f0da7bfb2060ed2cc34a2d385e0fe
#
_cell.length_a   1.000
_cell.length_b   1.000
_cell.length_c   1.000
_cell.angle_alpha   90.00
_cell.angle_beta   90.00
_cell.angle_gamma   90.00
#
_symmetry.space_group_name_H-M   'P 1'
#
loop_
_entity.id
_entity.type
_entity.pdbx_description
1 polymer ?
#
loop_
_entity_poly.entity_id
_entity_poly.type
_entity_poly.pdbx_seq_one_letter_code
_entity_poly.pdbx_strand_id
1 'polypeptide(L)'
;MQCLPVLPQQRWFAPTLLALTLMAGVSWYIARAWFAAPVASPSIHRFTSLLLLARLGCASVLGLCIGAASALWQAQLRLDDALAWAHHDVVSRLIVRIADLPQGDGKHYRFMADVDEPRPEGIPSRIAVSWHAQSGAPLPALKPGQIWRMALVLRQPHGARNPHGYDAEGRLFAMGIRATATVRGVPRLLGDEPWHSPGILIERVRHWMRDGMRQALEKRRYAPVLIALAMGDQAAVERVDWQIFNRAGITHLVSISGMHVTLIAAVGGVATAFLWRRARWRTVRVAEYLPAQVVGAAAALWVALLYCLLAGWGVPARRTFFMLAVVALAAMVRLPLSPSRILALAGAVVSLLDPWSVLAPGFWLSFGAVAILLRVGASMDSGGRRERPDWRGRLRAALVEFGWVQSAITLGLVPLLAYLMQQVSLASPLVNVYAIPIVSFLVTPLALACALLSTIPGLQWLAHGAGILGHGIFDAMMVPVKWMSASNWAVLDVAAAPWPWMALALFGVAWAVQPYGLPLRTAAWLLMLPMLCWRPERPAPGYWTLTALDVGQGSAIVIETATQVWLFDTGPMTRQGNDAGERVVVPYLRARGHRVLNGLVVSHADMDHAGGVRSVLSSLVVDQSYSSFDLSALIRKHGAGKTASALFTEVRMPQSMQRCHAGQAWTVDGVQFRFLHPDAAIKTDGPGNARSCVLMIQGKAHTALLPGDIGIAQERRMVHGLPRMDVVIAPHHGSATSSGQALVWAADAKHVIAQAGYMNRFGHPAAAVQARWREAGATFWRTDHHGATVAISDRGRGLRIEAQADVSRRYWHREPQ
;
A
#
# COMPACT_ATOMS: atom_id res chain seq x y z
N MET A 1 0.32 -20.02 2.36
CA MET A 1 -0.09 -19.61 3.72
C MET A 1 -0.82 -18.28 3.73
N GLN A 2 -0.26 -17.23 3.13
CA GLN A 2 -0.82 -15.86 3.20
C GLN A 2 -2.20 -15.68 2.51
N CYS A 3 -2.66 -16.63 1.73
CA CYS A 3 -3.98 -16.58 1.10
C CYS A 3 -5.06 -17.35 1.87
N LEU A 4 -4.72 -18.01 2.97
CA LEU A 4 -5.65 -18.84 3.72
C LEU A 4 -6.62 -17.99 4.58
N PRO A 5 -7.91 -18.34 4.63
CA PRO A 5 -8.88 -17.69 5.50
C PRO A 5 -8.69 -18.06 6.98
N VAL A 6 -8.15 -19.26 7.26
CA VAL A 6 -7.87 -19.79 8.60
C VAL A 6 -6.52 -20.50 8.55
N LEU A 7 -5.73 -20.40 9.62
CA LEU A 7 -4.49 -21.17 9.72
C LEU A 7 -4.78 -22.66 9.95
N PRO A 8 -3.95 -23.56 9.38
CA PRO A 8 -3.99 -24.98 9.74
C PRO A 8 -3.75 -25.17 11.25
N GLN A 9 -4.45 -26.10 11.85
CA GLN A 9 -4.30 -26.39 13.28
C GLN A 9 -2.88 -26.89 13.60
N GLN A 10 -2.38 -26.64 14.80
CA GLN A 10 -1.04 -27.03 15.26
C GLN A 10 -0.75 -28.54 15.07
N ARG A 11 -1.75 -29.41 15.07
CA ARG A 11 -1.61 -30.84 14.77
C ARG A 11 -0.93 -31.15 13.41
N TRP A 12 -0.88 -30.17 12.49
CA TRP A 12 -0.18 -30.31 11.22
C TRP A 12 1.32 -30.06 11.30
N PHE A 13 1.85 -29.56 12.43
CA PHE A 13 3.30 -29.34 12.60
C PHE A 13 4.07 -30.67 12.63
N ALA A 14 3.58 -31.69 13.34
CA ALA A 14 4.24 -32.99 13.44
C ALA A 14 4.29 -33.73 12.09
N PRO A 15 3.18 -33.82 11.31
CA PRO A 15 3.25 -34.41 9.96
C PRO A 15 4.14 -33.65 8.98
N THR A 16 4.17 -32.29 9.06
CA THR A 16 5.07 -31.48 8.23
C THR A 16 6.53 -31.69 8.60
N LEU A 17 6.85 -31.77 9.89
CA LEU A 17 8.21 -32.08 10.37
C LEU A 17 8.64 -33.49 9.94
N LEU A 18 7.76 -34.47 10.03
CA LEU A 18 7.99 -35.85 9.58
C LEU A 18 8.22 -35.90 8.07
N ALA A 19 7.39 -35.21 7.29
CA ALA A 19 7.57 -35.11 5.85
C ALA A 19 8.91 -34.45 5.49
N LEU A 20 9.33 -33.40 6.23
CA LEU A 20 10.63 -32.74 6.08
C LEU A 20 11.81 -33.70 6.33
N THR A 21 11.74 -34.49 7.42
CA THR A 21 12.79 -35.43 7.79
C THR A 21 12.89 -36.60 6.78
N LEU A 22 11.75 -37.13 6.35
CA LEU A 22 11.67 -38.17 5.32
C LEU A 22 12.23 -37.67 3.99
N MET A 23 11.90 -36.46 3.57
CA MET A 23 12.38 -35.89 2.31
C MET A 23 13.87 -35.54 2.37
N ALA A 24 14.37 -35.04 3.50
CA ALA A 24 15.80 -34.85 3.74
C ALA A 24 16.55 -36.21 3.66
N GLY A 25 16.01 -37.26 4.25
CA GLY A 25 16.52 -38.63 4.18
C GLY A 25 16.52 -39.17 2.77
N VAL A 26 15.45 -39.04 2.03
CA VAL A 26 15.34 -39.44 0.62
C VAL A 26 16.34 -38.66 -0.25
N SER A 27 16.44 -37.33 -0.05
CA SER A 27 17.41 -36.52 -0.80
C SER A 27 18.84 -36.90 -0.50
N TRP A 28 19.17 -37.23 0.75
CA TRP A 28 20.48 -37.73 1.18
C TRP A 28 20.77 -39.09 0.61
N TYR A 29 19.81 -40.04 0.64
CA TYR A 29 19.94 -41.37 0.08
C TYR A 29 20.18 -41.32 -1.44
N ILE A 30 19.41 -40.51 -2.16
CA ILE A 30 19.61 -40.28 -3.61
C ILE A 30 20.98 -39.65 -3.86
N ALA A 31 21.46 -38.73 -3.02
CA ALA A 31 22.78 -38.15 -3.11
C ALA A 31 23.88 -39.24 -2.94
N ARG A 32 23.76 -40.09 -1.91
CA ARG A 32 24.72 -41.14 -1.59
C ARG A 32 24.78 -42.22 -2.68
N ALA A 33 23.61 -42.65 -3.19
CA ALA A 33 23.53 -43.62 -4.28
C ALA A 33 24.20 -43.10 -5.57
N TRP A 34 24.17 -41.78 -5.80
CA TRP A 34 24.89 -41.18 -6.94
C TRP A 34 26.41 -41.22 -6.83
N PHE A 35 26.97 -40.98 -5.65
CA PHE A 35 28.43 -41.03 -5.44
C PHE A 35 28.98 -42.47 -5.46
N ALA A 36 28.10 -43.47 -5.32
CA ALA A 36 28.50 -44.89 -5.31
C ALA A 36 28.37 -45.59 -6.68
N ALA A 37 27.79 -44.95 -7.72
CA ALA A 37 27.57 -45.55 -9.02
C ALA A 37 28.78 -45.39 -9.96
N PRO A 38 29.35 -46.46 -10.54
CA PRO A 38 30.43 -46.39 -11.53
C PRO A 38 29.91 -45.81 -12.86
N VAL A 39 30.69 -44.92 -13.46
CA VAL A 39 30.39 -44.24 -14.72
C VAL A 39 30.64 -45.15 -15.91
N ALA A 40 29.59 -45.75 -16.48
CA ALA A 40 29.66 -46.32 -17.85
C ALA A 40 28.28 -46.79 -18.40
N SER A 41 27.63 -46.02 -19.25
CA SER A 41 26.83 -46.34 -20.41
C SER A 41 25.84 -45.25 -20.87
N PRO A 42 25.41 -45.18 -22.17
CA PRO A 42 24.52 -44.11 -22.70
C PRO A 42 23.08 -44.15 -22.21
N SER A 43 22.62 -45.27 -21.65
CA SER A 43 21.30 -45.35 -20.96
C SER A 43 21.24 -44.51 -19.67
N ILE A 44 22.38 -44.06 -19.17
CA ILE A 44 22.58 -43.28 -17.97
C ILE A 44 22.08 -41.84 -18.16
N HIS A 45 22.10 -41.27 -19.37
CA HIS A 45 21.64 -39.88 -19.59
C HIS A 45 20.14 -39.66 -19.28
N ARG A 46 19.26 -40.58 -19.58
CA ARG A 46 17.84 -40.50 -19.22
C ARG A 46 17.62 -40.69 -17.72
N PHE A 47 18.38 -41.62 -17.12
CA PHE A 47 18.32 -41.89 -15.68
C PHE A 47 18.88 -40.70 -14.85
N THR A 48 19.97 -40.08 -15.34
CA THR A 48 20.54 -38.85 -14.72
C THR A 48 19.59 -37.65 -14.75
N SER A 49 18.84 -37.45 -15.85
CA SER A 49 17.84 -36.39 -15.96
C SER A 49 16.66 -36.61 -15.03
N LEU A 50 16.18 -37.87 -14.90
CA LEU A 50 15.11 -38.21 -13.95
C LEU A 50 15.54 -38.03 -12.49
N LEU A 51 16.76 -38.43 -12.13
CA LEU A 51 17.31 -38.19 -10.80
C LEU A 51 17.50 -36.69 -10.49
N LEU A 52 17.92 -35.89 -11.47
CA LEU A 52 18.02 -34.43 -11.32
C LEU A 52 16.65 -33.81 -11.09
N LEU A 53 15.65 -34.21 -11.86
CA LEU A 53 14.26 -33.75 -11.67
C LEU A 53 13.71 -34.18 -10.32
N ALA A 54 13.96 -35.40 -9.87
CA ALA A 54 13.57 -35.88 -8.54
C ALA A 54 14.23 -35.06 -7.42
N ARG A 55 15.53 -34.75 -7.54
CA ARG A 55 16.28 -33.91 -6.60
C ARG A 55 15.71 -32.49 -6.55
N LEU A 56 15.47 -31.87 -7.71
CA LEU A 56 14.86 -30.55 -7.80
C LEU A 56 13.44 -30.56 -7.20
N GLY A 57 12.67 -31.63 -7.45
CA GLY A 57 11.35 -31.82 -6.85
C GLY A 57 11.44 -31.92 -5.32
N CYS A 58 12.29 -32.77 -4.78
CA CYS A 58 12.48 -32.92 -3.33
C CYS A 58 12.98 -31.64 -2.68
N ALA A 59 13.95 -30.94 -3.27
CA ALA A 59 14.47 -29.68 -2.77
C ALA A 59 13.39 -28.57 -2.77
N SER A 60 12.55 -28.54 -3.83
CA SER A 60 11.43 -27.57 -3.93
C SER A 60 10.37 -27.82 -2.86
N VAL A 61 9.96 -29.07 -2.67
CA VAL A 61 8.99 -29.45 -1.63
C VAL A 61 9.56 -29.19 -0.23
N LEU A 62 10.83 -29.51 0.02
CA LEU A 62 11.51 -29.19 1.28
C LEU A 62 11.51 -27.69 1.56
N GLY A 63 11.87 -26.89 0.55
CA GLY A 63 11.83 -25.43 0.66
C GLY A 63 10.42 -24.88 0.95
N LEU A 64 9.40 -25.41 0.28
CA LEU A 64 8.00 -25.09 0.52
C LEU A 64 7.56 -25.43 1.95
N CYS A 65 7.95 -26.60 2.44
CA CYS A 65 7.61 -27.03 3.80
C CYS A 65 8.31 -26.18 4.87
N ILE A 66 9.59 -25.85 4.70
CA ILE A 66 10.33 -24.97 5.62
C ILE A 66 9.69 -23.56 5.63
N GLY A 67 9.40 -23.00 4.45
CA GLY A 67 8.75 -21.71 4.34
C GLY A 67 7.34 -21.70 4.96
N ALA A 68 6.58 -22.75 4.75
CA ALA A 68 5.25 -22.91 5.34
C ALA A 68 5.32 -23.03 6.87
N ALA A 69 6.22 -23.84 7.40
CA ALA A 69 6.43 -24.02 8.84
C ALA A 69 6.87 -22.72 9.50
N SER A 70 7.83 -22.00 8.92
CA SER A 70 8.26 -20.68 9.41
C SER A 70 7.12 -19.67 9.42
N ALA A 71 6.34 -19.61 8.34
CA ALA A 71 5.20 -18.69 8.24
C ALA A 71 4.11 -19.02 9.25
N LEU A 72 3.80 -20.30 9.45
CA LEU A 72 2.83 -20.76 10.44
C LEU A 72 3.26 -20.40 11.87
N TRP A 73 4.49 -20.73 12.23
CA TRP A 73 5.02 -20.45 13.56
C TRP A 73 5.00 -18.94 13.87
N GLN A 74 5.54 -18.12 12.96
CA GLN A 74 5.53 -16.67 13.15
C GLN A 74 4.11 -16.10 13.20
N ALA A 75 3.17 -16.63 12.38
CA ALA A 75 1.78 -16.22 12.40
C ALA A 75 1.12 -16.56 13.73
N GLN A 76 1.38 -17.76 14.27
CA GLN A 76 0.82 -18.19 15.56
C GLN A 76 1.33 -17.29 16.69
N LEU A 77 2.65 -17.03 16.76
CA LEU A 77 3.21 -16.10 17.76
C LEU A 77 2.53 -14.73 17.75
N ARG A 78 2.20 -14.20 16.56
CA ARG A 78 1.49 -12.91 16.43
C ARG A 78 0.02 -12.99 16.78
N LEU A 79 -0.63 -14.14 16.54
CA LEU A 79 -2.02 -14.37 16.96
C LEU A 79 -2.14 -14.55 18.47
N ASP A 80 -1.15 -15.21 19.09
CA ASP A 80 -1.12 -15.43 20.55
C ASP A 80 -0.88 -14.11 21.31
N ASP A 81 -0.15 -13.14 20.71
CA ASP A 81 0.04 -11.78 21.28
C ASP A 81 -1.10 -10.82 20.87
N ALA A 82 -2.33 -11.29 20.70
CA ALA A 82 -3.47 -10.48 20.31
C ALA A 82 -4.14 -9.80 21.52
N LEU A 83 -4.79 -8.65 21.26
CA LEU A 83 -5.62 -7.99 22.27
C LEU A 83 -6.84 -8.86 22.60
N ALA A 84 -6.98 -9.27 23.87
CA ALA A 84 -8.16 -9.97 24.34
C ALA A 84 -9.41 -9.07 24.26
N TRP A 85 -10.56 -9.70 24.02
CA TRP A 85 -11.82 -8.98 23.90
C TRP A 85 -12.20 -8.20 25.17
N ALA A 86 -11.86 -8.71 26.34
CA ALA A 86 -12.09 -8.04 27.61
C ALA A 86 -11.46 -6.64 27.71
N HIS A 87 -10.38 -6.39 26.96
CA HIS A 87 -9.70 -5.09 26.89
C HIS A 87 -10.09 -4.25 25.68
N HIS A 88 -10.97 -4.78 24.82
CA HIS A 88 -11.37 -4.08 23.59
C HIS A 88 -12.33 -2.93 23.89
N ASP A 89 -11.97 -1.71 23.44
CA ASP A 89 -12.67 -0.45 23.64
C ASP A 89 -12.81 -0.03 25.12
N VAL A 90 -11.95 -0.59 25.98
CA VAL A 90 -11.90 -0.28 27.40
C VAL A 90 -10.70 0.61 27.71
N VAL A 91 -10.84 1.54 28.66
CA VAL A 91 -9.74 2.37 29.12
C VAL A 91 -8.82 1.57 30.01
N SER A 92 -7.61 1.29 29.52
CA SER A 92 -6.55 0.62 30.28
C SER A 92 -5.46 1.62 30.67
N ARG A 93 -5.01 1.57 31.93
CA ARG A 93 -3.89 2.38 32.41
C ARG A 93 -2.62 1.58 32.30
N LEU A 94 -1.75 1.98 31.35
CA LEU A 94 -0.53 1.25 31.02
C LEU A 94 0.70 2.13 31.18
N ILE A 95 1.80 1.48 31.49
CA ILE A 95 3.15 2.06 31.35
C ILE A 95 3.66 1.62 30.00
N VAL A 96 4.00 2.58 29.15
CA VAL A 96 4.43 2.32 27.78
C VAL A 96 5.72 3.08 27.48
N ARG A 97 6.59 2.43 26.73
CA ARG A 97 7.85 3.00 26.24
C ARG A 97 7.72 3.31 24.75
N ILE A 98 8.10 4.51 24.36
CA ILE A 98 8.12 4.90 22.94
C ILE A 98 9.21 4.10 22.21
N ALA A 99 8.81 3.27 21.26
CA ALA A 99 9.68 2.30 20.60
C ALA A 99 10.25 2.79 19.26
N ASP A 100 9.58 3.75 18.59
CA ASP A 100 9.98 4.25 17.28
C ASP A 100 9.99 5.79 17.21
N LEU A 101 10.28 6.31 16.02
CA LEU A 101 10.22 7.75 15.74
C LEU A 101 8.76 8.25 15.78
N PRO A 102 8.38 9.12 16.75
CA PRO A 102 7.05 9.70 16.74
C PRO A 102 6.81 10.53 15.48
N GLN A 103 5.68 10.29 14.83
CA GLN A 103 5.25 10.99 13.62
C GLN A 103 4.13 11.98 13.96
N GLY A 104 4.26 13.24 13.56
CA GLY A 104 3.24 14.26 13.81
C GLY A 104 3.78 15.68 13.86
N ASP A 105 2.88 16.62 14.17
CA ASP A 105 3.06 18.07 14.08
C ASP A 105 2.91 18.80 15.43
N GLY A 106 2.97 18.10 16.55
CA GLY A 106 2.73 18.66 17.88
C GLY A 106 1.25 18.80 18.26
N LYS A 107 0.32 18.69 17.32
CA LYS A 107 -1.14 18.59 17.59
C LYS A 107 -1.61 17.16 17.61
N HIS A 108 -0.91 16.31 16.93
CA HIS A 108 -1.20 14.89 16.84
C HIS A 108 0.09 14.11 16.64
N TYR A 109 0.28 13.08 17.46
CA TYR A 109 1.37 12.12 17.30
C TYR A 109 0.83 10.71 17.07
N ARG A 110 1.54 9.96 16.22
CA ARG A 110 1.44 8.50 16.06
C ARG A 110 2.80 7.90 16.31
N PHE A 111 2.84 6.85 17.10
CA PHE A 111 4.07 6.14 17.43
C PHE A 111 3.76 4.69 17.84
N MET A 112 4.78 3.83 17.72
CA MET A 112 4.74 2.49 18.31
C MET A 112 5.23 2.57 19.73
N ALA A 113 4.58 1.84 20.61
CA ALA A 113 4.97 1.75 22.00
C ALA A 113 5.06 0.29 22.44
N ASP A 114 6.11 -0.03 23.16
CA ASP A 114 6.23 -1.30 23.88
C ASP A 114 5.57 -1.14 25.24
N VAL A 115 4.76 -2.13 25.64
CA VAL A 115 4.10 -2.14 26.94
C VAL A 115 5.07 -2.71 27.98
N ASP A 116 5.43 -1.91 28.99
CA ASP A 116 6.33 -2.32 30.07
C ASP A 116 5.65 -3.27 31.05
N GLU A 117 6.44 -4.10 31.72
CA GLU A 117 5.96 -4.98 32.78
C GLU A 117 5.72 -4.24 34.11
N PRO A 118 4.70 -4.65 34.92
CA PRO A 118 3.84 -5.81 34.69
C PRO A 118 2.77 -5.56 33.62
N ARG A 119 2.79 -6.38 32.57
CA ARG A 119 1.82 -6.32 31.48
C ARG A 119 0.57 -7.13 31.84
N PRO A 120 -0.64 -6.52 31.79
CA PRO A 120 -1.88 -7.29 32.01
C PRO A 120 -2.03 -8.39 30.95
N GLU A 121 -2.55 -9.53 31.38
CA GLU A 121 -2.84 -10.66 30.48
C GLU A 121 -3.82 -10.23 29.38
N GLY A 122 -3.58 -10.68 28.15
CA GLY A 122 -4.42 -10.32 26.99
C GLY A 122 -4.19 -8.94 26.40
N ILE A 123 -3.15 -8.21 26.83
CA ILE A 123 -2.70 -6.97 26.19
C ILE A 123 -1.42 -7.28 25.39
N PRO A 124 -1.33 -6.91 24.09
CA PRO A 124 -0.13 -7.16 23.28
C PRO A 124 1.11 -6.47 23.81
N SER A 125 2.28 -7.05 23.53
CA SER A 125 3.59 -6.48 23.88
C SER A 125 3.86 -5.15 23.17
N ARG A 126 3.37 -4.99 21.94
CA ARG A 126 3.56 -3.78 21.13
C ARG A 126 2.23 -3.27 20.60
N ILE A 127 2.01 -1.97 20.74
CA ILE A 127 0.78 -1.27 20.35
C ILE A 127 1.08 -0.05 19.48
N ALA A 128 0.15 0.30 18.59
CA ALA A 128 0.22 1.56 17.83
C ALA A 128 -0.61 2.64 18.53
N VAL A 129 0.04 3.68 19.01
CA VAL A 129 -0.58 4.75 19.81
C VAL A 129 -0.84 5.97 18.96
N SER A 130 -2.05 6.53 19.08
CA SER A 130 -2.44 7.82 18.56
C SER A 130 -2.74 8.79 19.71
N TRP A 131 -2.02 9.91 19.75
CA TRP A 131 -2.18 10.94 20.77
C TRP A 131 -2.58 12.27 20.13
N HIS A 132 -3.75 12.77 20.46
CA HIS A 132 -4.30 14.03 19.95
C HIS A 132 -4.27 15.09 21.03
N ALA A 133 -3.88 16.32 20.66
CA ALA A 133 -3.92 17.46 21.56
C ALA A 133 -5.36 17.71 22.01
N GLN A 134 -5.54 17.84 23.31
CA GLN A 134 -6.79 18.28 23.92
C GLN A 134 -6.71 19.80 24.13
N SER A 135 -7.80 20.51 23.91
CA SER A 135 -7.92 21.96 24.22
C SER A 135 -6.94 22.89 23.47
N GLY A 136 -6.40 22.48 22.32
CA GLY A 136 -5.55 23.35 21.49
C GLY A 136 -4.10 23.56 21.99
N ALA A 137 -3.74 23.09 23.19
CA ALA A 137 -2.36 23.13 23.68
C ALA A 137 -1.47 22.15 22.88
N PRO A 138 -0.24 22.53 22.50
CA PRO A 138 0.67 21.65 21.81
C PRO A 138 1.07 20.45 22.69
N LEU A 139 1.21 19.29 22.08
CA LEU A 139 1.70 18.10 22.76
C LEU A 139 3.19 18.25 23.08
N PRO A 140 3.69 17.61 24.16
CA PRO A 140 5.11 17.61 24.48
C PRO A 140 5.92 16.95 23.37
N ALA A 141 7.18 17.34 23.23
CA ALA A 141 8.10 16.68 22.31
C ALA A 141 8.37 15.23 22.76
N LEU A 142 7.96 14.28 21.95
CA LEU A 142 8.12 12.86 22.23
C LEU A 142 9.44 12.36 21.67
N LYS A 143 10.15 11.52 22.47
CA LYS A 143 11.44 10.93 22.09
C LYS A 143 11.40 9.42 22.28
N PRO A 144 12.02 8.61 21.39
CA PRO A 144 12.17 7.17 21.60
C PRO A 144 12.88 6.87 22.92
N GLY A 145 12.41 5.89 23.66
CA GLY A 145 12.95 5.50 24.99
C GLY A 145 12.29 6.22 26.17
N GLN A 146 11.44 7.23 25.95
CA GLN A 146 10.64 7.81 27.02
C GLN A 146 9.60 6.83 27.52
N ILE A 147 9.44 6.76 28.84
CA ILE A 147 8.48 5.92 29.55
C ILE A 147 7.34 6.81 30.03
N TRP A 148 6.13 6.46 29.63
CA TRP A 148 4.94 7.23 29.93
C TRP A 148 3.88 6.37 30.61
N ARG A 149 3.24 6.86 31.64
CA ARG A 149 1.98 6.34 32.16
C ARG A 149 0.84 6.98 31.43
N MET A 150 0.07 6.17 30.70
CA MET A 150 -1.03 6.62 29.85
C MET A 150 -2.33 5.86 30.14
N ALA A 151 -3.45 6.59 30.10
CA ALA A 151 -4.76 5.96 29.97
C ALA A 151 -5.05 5.80 28.47
N LEU A 152 -5.21 4.55 28.04
CA LEU A 152 -5.33 4.17 26.63
C LEU A 152 -6.64 3.44 26.37
N VAL A 153 -7.40 3.86 25.38
CA VAL A 153 -8.49 3.05 24.81
C VAL A 153 -7.87 2.13 23.78
N LEU A 154 -7.85 0.85 24.10
CA LEU A 154 -7.27 -0.19 23.25
C LEU A 154 -8.34 -0.75 22.31
N ARG A 155 -7.99 -0.94 21.04
CA ARG A 155 -8.86 -1.57 20.05
C ARG A 155 -8.08 -2.60 19.23
N GLN A 156 -8.71 -3.72 18.93
CA GLN A 156 -8.17 -4.65 17.95
C GLN A 156 -8.07 -3.94 16.59
N PRO A 157 -7.02 -4.20 15.80
CA PRO A 157 -6.89 -3.61 14.47
C PRO A 157 -8.12 -3.91 13.62
N HIS A 158 -8.62 -2.88 12.96
CA HIS A 158 -9.72 -2.97 12.01
C HIS A 158 -9.40 -2.07 10.80
N GLY A 159 -9.71 -2.52 9.61
CA GLY A 159 -9.50 -1.80 8.35
C GLY A 159 -10.70 -1.89 7.43
N ALA A 160 -10.92 -0.86 6.63
CA ALA A 160 -11.93 -0.90 5.59
C ALA A 160 -11.58 -2.00 4.56
N ARG A 161 -12.58 -2.80 4.20
CA ARG A 161 -12.46 -3.93 3.28
C ARG A 161 -13.19 -3.64 1.98
N ASN A 162 -12.42 -3.28 0.96
CA ASN A 162 -12.95 -2.98 -0.37
C ASN A 162 -12.29 -3.86 -1.43
N PRO A 163 -12.99 -4.18 -2.55
CA PRO A 163 -12.35 -4.81 -3.70
C PRO A 163 -11.17 -3.95 -4.18
N HIS A 164 -10.03 -4.57 -4.44
CA HIS A 164 -8.79 -3.89 -4.83
C HIS A 164 -8.29 -2.83 -3.81
N GLY A 165 -8.85 -2.83 -2.60
CA GLY A 165 -8.49 -1.91 -1.52
C GLY A 165 -7.22 -2.31 -0.79
N TYR A 166 -6.72 -1.40 0.03
CA TYR A 166 -5.55 -1.60 0.87
C TYR A 166 -5.92 -2.37 2.14
N ASP A 167 -5.26 -3.51 2.38
CA ASP A 167 -5.44 -4.31 3.61
C ASP A 167 -4.64 -3.72 4.79
N ALA A 168 -5.29 -2.85 5.56
CA ALA A 168 -4.69 -2.23 6.73
C ALA A 168 -4.47 -3.23 7.88
N GLU A 169 -5.37 -4.20 8.07
CA GLU A 169 -5.24 -5.25 9.09
C GLU A 169 -4.03 -6.14 8.77
N GLY A 170 -3.88 -6.56 7.52
CA GLY A 170 -2.73 -7.34 7.05
C GLY A 170 -1.41 -6.61 7.23
N ARG A 171 -1.38 -5.29 7.00
CA ARG A 171 -0.17 -4.49 7.25
C ARG A 171 0.20 -4.43 8.73
N LEU A 172 -0.75 -4.13 9.61
CA LEU A 172 -0.51 -4.09 11.05
C LEU A 172 -0.07 -5.47 11.55
N PHE A 173 -0.71 -6.54 11.06
CA PHE A 173 -0.32 -7.92 11.35
C PHE A 173 1.12 -8.22 10.92
N ALA A 174 1.50 -7.81 9.70
CA ALA A 174 2.87 -7.96 9.18
C ALA A 174 3.91 -7.18 10.02
N MET A 175 3.51 -6.09 10.67
CA MET A 175 4.33 -5.33 11.61
C MET A 175 4.33 -5.88 13.04
N GLY A 176 3.56 -6.94 13.33
CA GLY A 176 3.41 -7.51 14.66
C GLY A 176 2.54 -6.67 15.60
N ILE A 177 1.69 -5.79 15.06
CA ILE A 177 0.83 -4.90 15.85
C ILE A 177 -0.55 -5.51 15.94
N ARG A 178 -0.98 -5.84 17.16
CA ARG A 178 -2.26 -6.50 17.43
C ARG A 178 -3.22 -5.64 18.26
N ALA A 179 -2.82 -4.40 18.61
CA ALA A 179 -3.70 -3.40 19.16
C ALA A 179 -3.36 -2.00 18.64
N THR A 180 -4.38 -1.19 18.44
CA THR A 180 -4.31 0.26 18.28
C THR A 180 -4.80 0.93 19.55
N ALA A 181 -4.21 2.05 19.92
CA ALA A 181 -4.52 2.75 21.15
C ALA A 181 -4.77 4.23 20.90
N THR A 182 -5.72 4.80 21.60
CA THR A 182 -5.96 6.25 21.62
C THR A 182 -5.79 6.77 23.04
N VAL A 183 -4.96 7.80 23.19
CA VAL A 183 -4.69 8.41 24.51
C VAL A 183 -5.92 9.15 25.02
N ARG A 184 -6.23 8.93 26.29
CA ARG A 184 -7.26 9.66 27.06
C ARG A 184 -6.65 10.37 28.26
N GLY A 185 -7.22 11.49 28.64
CA GLY A 185 -6.71 12.27 29.75
C GLY A 185 -5.32 12.86 29.52
N VAL A 186 -4.59 13.12 30.60
CA VAL A 186 -3.24 13.72 30.56
C VAL A 186 -2.20 12.66 30.92
N PRO A 187 -1.37 12.21 29.97
CA PRO A 187 -0.27 11.29 30.25
C PRO A 187 0.80 11.89 31.14
N ARG A 188 1.46 11.03 31.95
CA ARG A 188 2.56 11.43 32.82
C ARG A 188 3.86 10.78 32.36
N LEU A 189 4.89 11.59 32.14
CA LEU A 189 6.25 11.11 31.89
C LEU A 189 6.81 10.55 33.20
N LEU A 190 7.33 9.30 33.15
CA LEU A 190 7.94 8.62 34.29
C LEU A 190 9.45 8.62 34.23
N GLY A 191 10.01 8.52 33.02
CA GLY A 191 11.45 8.44 32.82
C GLY A 191 11.88 8.53 31.37
N ASP A 192 13.17 8.51 31.15
CA ASP A 192 13.80 8.49 29.82
C ASP A 192 14.98 7.52 29.82
N GLU A 193 14.87 6.41 29.07
CA GLU A 193 15.86 5.34 29.00
C GLU A 193 16.32 5.08 27.56
N PRO A 194 17.14 5.96 26.98
CA PRO A 194 17.59 5.83 25.60
C PRO A 194 18.46 4.58 25.35
N TRP A 195 19.04 4.01 26.39
CA TRP A 195 19.95 2.85 26.33
C TRP A 195 19.29 1.51 26.65
N HIS A 196 17.98 1.48 26.86
CA HIS A 196 17.25 0.27 27.25
C HIS A 196 17.47 -0.91 26.28
N SER A 197 17.55 -0.63 24.98
CA SER A 197 17.85 -1.63 23.95
C SER A 197 18.59 -1.00 22.79
N PRO A 198 19.37 -1.81 22.01
CA PRO A 198 20.01 -1.31 20.78
C PRO A 198 19.01 -0.68 19.79
N GLY A 199 17.79 -1.23 19.69
CA GLY A 199 16.74 -0.67 18.83
C GLY A 199 16.32 0.73 19.26
N ILE A 200 16.06 0.95 20.54
CA ILE A 200 15.70 2.27 21.09
C ILE A 200 16.84 3.27 20.91
N LEU A 201 18.08 2.85 21.12
CA LEU A 201 19.23 3.69 20.90
C LEU A 201 19.32 4.17 19.45
N ILE A 202 19.13 3.27 18.48
CA ILE A 202 19.11 3.62 17.05
C ILE A 202 17.99 4.63 16.77
N GLU A 203 16.78 4.39 17.27
CA GLU A 203 15.65 5.32 17.07
C GLU A 203 15.91 6.68 17.76
N ARG A 204 16.63 6.71 18.89
CA ARG A 204 17.03 7.96 19.55
C ARG A 204 18.06 8.73 18.70
N VAL A 205 19.04 8.04 18.11
CA VAL A 205 20.02 8.65 17.20
C VAL A 205 19.30 9.20 15.95
N ARG A 206 18.36 8.42 15.38
CA ARG A 206 17.52 8.86 14.25
C ARG A 206 16.70 10.10 14.59
N HIS A 207 16.12 10.14 15.79
CA HIS A 207 15.37 11.30 16.26
C HIS A 207 16.27 12.55 16.32
N TRP A 208 17.45 12.42 16.89
CA TRP A 208 18.43 13.50 16.98
C TRP A 208 18.88 14.00 15.60
N MET A 209 19.23 13.09 14.69
CA MET A 209 19.57 13.43 13.30
C MET A 209 18.41 14.13 12.58
N ARG A 210 17.17 13.65 12.75
CA ARG A 210 15.98 14.26 12.16
C ARG A 210 15.79 15.71 12.63
N ASP A 211 15.94 15.94 13.91
CA ASP A 211 15.78 17.29 14.48
C ASP A 211 16.91 18.22 14.02
N GLY A 212 18.15 17.73 13.96
CA GLY A 212 19.26 18.47 13.38
C GLY A 212 19.05 18.83 11.90
N MET A 213 18.57 17.88 11.09
CA MET A 213 18.22 18.16 9.68
C MET A 213 17.06 19.17 9.56
N ARG A 214 16.04 19.08 10.41
CA ARG A 214 14.93 20.05 10.42
C ARG A 214 15.40 21.46 10.71
N GLN A 215 16.36 21.62 11.63
CA GLN A 215 16.98 22.91 11.93
C GLN A 215 17.86 23.38 10.75
N ALA A 216 18.68 22.51 10.17
CA ALA A 216 19.57 22.84 9.06
C ALA A 216 18.83 23.20 7.77
N LEU A 217 17.71 22.56 7.50
CA LEU A 217 16.89 22.78 6.30
C LEU A 217 15.79 23.82 6.47
N GLU A 218 15.56 24.29 7.70
CA GLU A 218 14.48 25.23 8.04
C GLU A 218 13.11 24.77 7.50
N LYS A 219 12.29 25.69 6.96
CA LYS A 219 10.98 25.41 6.37
C LYS A 219 11.03 25.20 4.86
N ARG A 220 12.13 24.68 4.29
CA ARG A 220 12.26 24.46 2.86
C ARG A 220 11.29 23.40 2.39
N ARG A 221 10.67 23.60 1.22
CA ARG A 221 9.60 22.76 0.67
C ARG A 221 9.97 21.27 0.66
N TYR A 222 11.15 20.92 0.12
CA TYR A 222 11.57 19.53 -0.02
C TYR A 222 12.47 19.04 1.13
N ALA A 223 12.52 19.77 2.25
CA ALA A 223 13.19 19.27 3.46
C ALA A 223 12.72 17.87 3.88
N PRO A 224 11.40 17.55 3.86
CA PRO A 224 10.92 16.20 4.14
C PRO A 224 11.47 15.13 3.21
N VAL A 225 11.71 15.47 1.93
CA VAL A 225 12.28 14.52 0.95
C VAL A 225 13.75 14.22 1.27
N LEU A 226 14.55 15.23 1.62
CA LEU A 226 15.95 15.01 2.03
C LEU A 226 16.02 14.16 3.31
N ILE A 227 15.14 14.40 4.28
CA ILE A 227 15.02 13.58 5.50
C ILE A 227 14.63 12.13 5.14
N ALA A 228 13.69 11.94 4.20
CA ALA A 228 13.29 10.62 3.74
C ALA A 228 14.47 9.88 3.06
N LEU A 229 15.29 10.56 2.27
CA LEU A 229 16.48 9.99 1.61
C LEU A 229 17.59 9.63 2.60
N ALA A 230 17.79 10.45 3.64
CA ALA A 230 18.83 10.21 4.63
C ALA A 230 18.48 9.10 5.62
N MET A 231 17.24 9.06 6.11
CA MET A 231 16.87 8.19 7.22
C MET A 231 15.53 7.46 7.07
N GLY A 232 14.90 7.49 5.89
CA GLY A 232 13.68 6.73 5.59
C GLY A 232 12.40 7.30 6.20
N ASP A 233 12.43 8.46 6.87
CA ASP A 233 11.23 9.09 7.44
C ASP A 233 10.48 9.89 6.37
N GLN A 234 9.44 9.26 5.82
CA GLN A 234 8.59 9.79 4.74
C GLN A 234 7.33 10.50 5.25
N ALA A 235 7.10 10.52 6.56
CA ALA A 235 5.82 10.93 7.14
C ALA A 235 5.46 12.40 6.88
N ALA A 236 6.46 13.24 6.70
CA ALA A 236 6.29 14.68 6.48
C ALA A 236 6.24 15.08 4.99
N VAL A 237 6.44 14.14 4.05
CA VAL A 237 6.36 14.42 2.61
C VAL A 237 4.91 14.70 2.24
N GLU A 238 4.66 15.80 1.55
CA GLU A 238 3.33 16.24 1.18
C GLU A 238 2.67 15.27 0.19
N ARG A 239 1.34 15.11 0.27
CA ARG A 239 0.59 14.24 -0.64
C ARG A 239 0.66 14.68 -2.08
N VAL A 240 0.64 16.00 -2.31
CA VAL A 240 0.78 16.54 -3.67
C VAL A 240 2.09 16.10 -4.30
N ASP A 241 3.18 16.10 -3.53
CA ASP A 241 4.48 15.64 -4.01
C ASP A 241 4.45 14.12 -4.27
N TRP A 242 3.79 13.31 -3.43
CA TRP A 242 3.59 11.88 -3.71
C TRP A 242 2.81 11.62 -5.01
N GLN A 243 1.78 12.42 -5.29
CA GLN A 243 1.03 12.32 -6.55
C GLN A 243 1.94 12.63 -7.75
N ILE A 244 2.77 13.68 -7.66
CA ILE A 244 3.75 14.04 -8.70
C ILE A 244 4.75 12.89 -8.89
N PHE A 245 5.31 12.36 -7.80
CA PHE A 245 6.29 11.27 -7.85
C PHE A 245 5.69 9.99 -8.46
N ASN A 246 4.45 9.66 -8.11
CA ASN A 246 3.74 8.51 -8.68
C ASN A 246 3.51 8.69 -10.18
N ARG A 247 3.00 9.85 -10.61
CA ARG A 247 2.75 10.13 -12.03
C ARG A 247 4.03 10.15 -12.86
N ALA A 248 5.12 10.68 -12.30
CA ALA A 248 6.44 10.69 -12.94
C ALA A 248 7.19 9.35 -12.84
N GLY A 249 6.73 8.41 -12.01
CA GLY A 249 7.36 7.10 -11.79
C GLY A 249 8.65 7.15 -10.97
N ILE A 250 8.86 8.20 -10.17
CA ILE A 250 10.06 8.39 -9.32
C ILE A 250 9.81 8.11 -7.83
N THR A 251 8.66 7.58 -7.46
CA THR A 251 8.32 7.24 -6.07
C THR A 251 9.40 6.39 -5.39
N HIS A 252 10.02 5.49 -6.14
CA HIS A 252 11.08 4.61 -5.67
C HIS A 252 12.39 5.35 -5.35
N LEU A 253 12.60 6.56 -5.89
CA LEU A 253 13.78 7.40 -5.62
C LEU A 253 13.65 8.18 -4.32
N VAL A 254 12.43 8.53 -3.91
CA VAL A 254 12.15 9.29 -2.67
C VAL A 254 12.18 8.38 -1.43
N SER A 255 12.14 7.07 -1.64
CA SER A 255 12.41 6.09 -0.59
C SER A 255 13.89 5.65 -0.62
N ILE A 256 14.41 5.17 0.51
CA ILE A 256 15.74 4.57 0.52
C ILE A 256 15.72 3.35 -0.40
N SER A 257 16.42 3.47 -1.54
CA SER A 257 16.48 2.43 -2.55
C SER A 257 17.63 1.44 -2.29
N GLY A 258 17.49 0.25 -2.86
CA GLY A 258 18.57 -0.73 -2.84
C GLY A 258 19.89 -0.20 -3.43
N MET A 259 19.80 0.67 -4.43
CA MET A 259 20.97 1.29 -5.05
C MET A 259 21.70 2.22 -4.08
N HIS A 260 20.99 3.02 -3.27
CA HIS A 260 21.61 3.89 -2.27
C HIS A 260 22.40 3.09 -1.24
N VAL A 261 21.79 2.00 -0.70
CA VAL A 261 22.47 1.12 0.26
C VAL A 261 23.70 0.46 -0.36
N THR A 262 23.57 -0.07 -1.58
CA THR A 262 24.67 -0.75 -2.26
C THR A 262 25.81 0.21 -2.62
N LEU A 263 25.48 1.43 -3.07
CA LEU A 263 26.48 2.45 -3.41
C LEU A 263 27.30 2.85 -2.18
N ILE A 264 26.63 3.17 -1.08
CA ILE A 264 27.31 3.59 0.17
C ILE A 264 28.15 2.44 0.74
N ALA A 265 27.60 1.22 0.72
CA ALA A 265 28.33 0.02 1.13
C ALA A 265 29.56 -0.23 0.25
N ALA A 266 29.42 -0.09 -1.08
CA ALA A 266 30.53 -0.26 -2.00
C ALA A 266 31.65 0.77 -1.77
N VAL A 267 31.30 2.05 -1.57
CA VAL A 267 32.26 3.10 -1.25
C VAL A 267 33.00 2.76 0.04
N GLY A 268 32.29 2.38 1.11
CA GLY A 268 32.90 1.98 2.38
C GLY A 268 33.81 0.75 2.25
N GLY A 269 33.35 -0.26 1.52
CA GLY A 269 34.12 -1.48 1.28
C GLY A 269 35.38 -1.26 0.44
N VAL A 270 35.27 -0.49 -0.66
CA VAL A 270 36.40 -0.15 -1.52
C VAL A 270 37.42 0.71 -0.76
N ALA A 271 36.97 1.73 -0.03
CA ALA A 271 37.84 2.56 0.79
C ALA A 271 38.60 1.74 1.84
N THR A 272 37.91 0.84 2.54
CA THR A 272 38.53 -0.05 3.54
C THR A 272 39.53 -1.00 2.88
N ALA A 273 39.17 -1.64 1.76
CA ALA A 273 40.07 -2.54 1.03
C ALA A 273 41.33 -1.79 0.52
N PHE A 274 41.16 -0.53 0.07
CA PHE A 274 42.27 0.31 -0.37
C PHE A 274 43.20 0.66 0.76
N LEU A 275 42.67 1.08 1.92
CA LEU A 275 43.46 1.35 3.12
C LEU A 275 44.15 0.09 3.64
N TRP A 276 43.44 -1.05 3.67
CA TRP A 276 43.95 -2.33 4.13
C TRP A 276 45.13 -2.82 3.29
N ARG A 277 45.11 -2.63 1.98
CA ARG A 277 46.23 -2.97 1.09
C ARG A 277 47.49 -2.17 1.40
N ARG A 278 47.36 -0.95 1.96
CA ARG A 278 48.44 -0.07 2.31
C ARG A 278 48.91 -0.21 3.77
N ALA A 279 48.03 -0.78 4.61
CA ALA A 279 48.33 -0.97 6.02
C ALA A 279 49.51 -1.94 6.20
N ARG A 280 50.46 -1.58 7.06
CA ARG A 280 51.60 -2.40 7.46
C ARG A 280 51.58 -2.58 8.97
N TRP A 281 51.83 -3.79 9.41
CA TRP A 281 52.04 -4.10 10.81
C TRP A 281 53.52 -4.57 10.95
N ARG A 282 54.36 -3.76 11.58
CA ARG A 282 55.80 -3.95 11.56
C ARG A 282 56.32 -3.94 10.12
N THR A 283 56.96 -5.04 9.68
CA THR A 283 57.54 -5.20 8.34
C THR A 283 56.61 -5.87 7.33
N VAL A 284 55.48 -6.47 7.78
CA VAL A 284 54.59 -7.25 6.97
C VAL A 284 53.36 -6.45 6.56
N ARG A 285 52.86 -6.61 5.30
CA ARG A 285 51.61 -6.03 4.88
C ARG A 285 50.46 -6.83 5.50
N VAL A 286 49.51 -6.12 6.14
CA VAL A 286 48.34 -6.76 6.80
C VAL A 286 47.51 -7.55 5.80
N ALA A 287 47.52 -7.17 4.53
CA ALA A 287 46.83 -7.88 3.43
C ALA A 287 47.38 -9.30 3.13
N GLU A 288 48.57 -9.64 3.65
CA GLU A 288 49.14 -10.99 3.53
C GLU A 288 48.49 -11.97 4.53
N TYR A 289 48.06 -11.50 5.69
CA TYR A 289 47.29 -12.31 6.66
C TYR A 289 45.83 -12.48 6.27
N LEU A 290 45.17 -11.38 5.83
CA LEU A 290 43.78 -11.42 5.46
C LEU A 290 43.57 -10.68 4.13
N PRO A 291 43.05 -11.35 3.09
CA PRO A 291 42.85 -10.72 1.78
C PRO A 291 42.01 -9.46 1.85
N ALA A 292 42.44 -8.38 1.22
CA ALA A 292 41.78 -7.08 1.23
C ALA A 292 40.33 -7.15 0.68
N GLN A 293 40.03 -8.11 -0.20
CA GLN A 293 38.69 -8.33 -0.72
C GLN A 293 37.71 -8.83 0.36
N VAL A 294 38.16 -9.72 1.26
CA VAL A 294 37.39 -10.24 2.38
C VAL A 294 37.09 -9.12 3.36
N VAL A 295 38.13 -8.33 3.71
CA VAL A 295 37.96 -7.20 4.61
C VAL A 295 37.08 -6.11 4.02
N GLY A 296 37.23 -5.84 2.72
CA GLY A 296 36.37 -4.91 2.00
C GLY A 296 34.90 -5.38 1.93
N ALA A 297 34.65 -6.68 1.70
CA ALA A 297 33.31 -7.25 1.71
C ALA A 297 32.66 -7.18 3.12
N ALA A 298 33.42 -7.49 4.17
CA ALA A 298 32.97 -7.35 5.56
C ALA A 298 32.64 -5.90 5.91
N ALA A 299 33.51 -4.96 5.53
CA ALA A 299 33.29 -3.53 5.74
C ALA A 299 32.07 -3.03 4.98
N ALA A 300 31.87 -3.47 3.72
CA ALA A 300 30.68 -3.14 2.94
C ALA A 300 29.41 -3.63 3.65
N LEU A 301 29.42 -4.83 4.19
CA LEU A 301 28.28 -5.40 4.93
C LEU A 301 28.00 -4.60 6.23
N TRP A 302 29.03 -4.19 6.97
CA TRP A 302 28.90 -3.36 8.16
C TRP A 302 28.34 -1.97 7.84
N VAL A 303 28.84 -1.32 6.79
CA VAL A 303 28.36 -0.01 6.34
C VAL A 303 26.89 -0.12 5.88
N ALA A 304 26.54 -1.20 5.14
CA ALA A 304 25.17 -1.46 4.76
C ALA A 304 24.26 -1.66 5.98
N LEU A 305 24.71 -2.42 6.98
CA LEU A 305 23.97 -2.62 8.23
C LEU A 305 23.69 -1.31 8.94
N LEU A 306 24.73 -0.51 9.17
CA LEU A 306 24.61 0.79 9.84
C LEU A 306 23.66 1.72 9.09
N TYR A 307 23.78 1.81 7.76
CA TYR A 307 22.88 2.63 6.96
C TYR A 307 21.43 2.10 6.99
N CYS A 308 21.21 0.79 6.90
CA CYS A 308 19.87 0.21 7.01
C CYS A 308 19.22 0.42 8.39
N LEU A 309 20.01 0.40 9.46
CA LEU A 309 19.55 0.72 10.82
C LEU A 309 19.16 2.21 10.92
N LEU A 310 19.98 3.11 10.40
CA LEU A 310 19.65 4.55 10.33
C LEU A 310 18.44 4.81 9.42
N ALA A 311 18.24 3.99 8.40
CA ALA A 311 17.06 3.98 7.53
C ALA A 311 15.77 3.50 8.22
N GLY A 312 15.82 3.12 9.48
CA GLY A 312 14.69 2.63 10.26
C GLY A 312 14.34 1.16 10.02
N TRP A 313 15.29 0.38 9.46
CA TRP A 313 15.12 -1.06 9.23
C TRP A 313 13.83 -1.42 8.49
N GLY A 314 13.36 -0.51 7.63
CA GLY A 314 12.15 -0.70 6.84
C GLY A 314 12.25 -1.87 5.85
N VAL A 315 11.11 -2.35 5.35
CA VAL A 315 11.06 -3.50 4.42
C VAL A 315 12.00 -3.37 3.21
N PRO A 316 12.12 -2.21 2.53
CA PRO A 316 13.07 -2.05 1.42
C PRO A 316 14.54 -2.18 1.85
N ALA A 317 14.90 -1.58 2.99
CA ALA A 317 16.27 -1.61 3.53
C ALA A 317 16.68 -3.03 3.94
N ARG A 318 15.82 -3.76 4.68
CA ARG A 318 16.04 -5.15 5.08
C ARG A 318 16.31 -6.06 3.89
N ARG A 319 15.50 -5.96 2.84
CA ARG A 319 15.66 -6.77 1.62
C ARG A 319 17.02 -6.54 0.98
N THR A 320 17.39 -5.26 0.80
CA THR A 320 18.68 -4.90 0.21
C THR A 320 19.83 -5.38 1.05
N PHE A 321 19.75 -5.22 2.38
CA PHE A 321 20.76 -5.72 3.29
C PHE A 321 20.95 -7.24 3.14
N PHE A 322 19.87 -8.04 3.15
CA PHE A 322 19.98 -9.48 3.00
C PHE A 322 20.48 -9.90 1.63
N MET A 323 20.08 -9.21 0.54
CA MET A 323 20.67 -9.45 -0.78
C MET A 323 22.19 -9.21 -0.76
N LEU A 324 22.61 -8.07 -0.19
CA LEU A 324 24.04 -7.73 -0.10
C LEU A 324 24.78 -8.69 0.83
N ALA A 325 24.16 -9.14 1.93
CA ALA A 325 24.75 -10.10 2.85
C ALA A 325 25.01 -11.46 2.16
N VAL A 326 24.08 -11.95 1.37
CA VAL A 326 24.25 -13.18 0.59
C VAL A 326 25.41 -13.03 -0.39
N VAL A 327 25.50 -11.90 -1.11
CA VAL A 327 26.61 -11.60 -2.04
C VAL A 327 27.94 -11.53 -1.30
N ALA A 328 28.01 -10.75 -0.22
CA ALA A 328 29.23 -10.55 0.55
C ALA A 328 29.72 -11.84 1.19
N LEU A 329 28.83 -12.62 1.81
CA LEU A 329 29.17 -13.91 2.41
C LEU A 329 29.63 -14.92 1.36
N ALA A 330 28.95 -15.01 0.21
CA ALA A 330 29.39 -15.86 -0.88
C ALA A 330 30.80 -15.47 -1.39
N ALA A 331 31.06 -14.17 -1.51
CA ALA A 331 32.38 -13.66 -1.89
C ALA A 331 33.46 -13.96 -0.84
N MET A 332 33.13 -13.81 0.45
CA MET A 332 34.07 -14.07 1.57
C MET A 332 34.45 -15.56 1.66
N VAL A 333 33.47 -16.46 1.44
CA VAL A 333 33.70 -17.93 1.46
C VAL A 333 34.16 -18.43 0.08
N ARG A 334 34.27 -17.56 -0.92
CA ARG A 334 34.68 -17.87 -2.31
C ARG A 334 33.79 -18.91 -2.99
N LEU A 335 32.48 -18.90 -2.70
CA LEU A 335 31.52 -19.76 -3.34
C LEU A 335 31.22 -19.28 -4.77
N PRO A 336 31.37 -20.13 -5.81
CA PRO A 336 31.07 -19.75 -7.18
C PRO A 336 29.55 -19.82 -7.44
N LEU A 337 28.80 -18.88 -6.86
CA LEU A 337 27.35 -18.82 -7.06
C LEU A 337 27.03 -18.00 -8.32
N SER A 338 26.15 -18.54 -9.16
CA SER A 338 25.61 -17.76 -10.27
C SER A 338 24.70 -16.64 -9.74
N PRO A 339 24.57 -15.49 -10.44
CA PRO A 339 23.72 -14.38 -10.03
C PRO A 339 22.27 -14.78 -9.76
N SER A 340 21.73 -15.74 -10.54
CA SER A 340 20.38 -16.27 -10.33
C SER A 340 20.23 -17.05 -9.01
N ARG A 341 21.26 -17.83 -8.63
CA ARG A 341 21.27 -18.52 -7.33
C ARG A 341 21.35 -17.56 -6.16
N ILE A 342 22.17 -16.51 -6.29
CA ILE A 342 22.28 -15.45 -5.28
C ILE A 342 20.91 -14.78 -5.08
N LEU A 343 20.22 -14.42 -6.17
CA LEU A 343 18.90 -13.80 -6.11
C LEU A 343 17.86 -14.72 -5.47
N ALA A 344 17.85 -16.01 -5.86
CA ALA A 344 16.95 -17.01 -5.29
C ALA A 344 17.21 -17.22 -3.78
N LEU A 345 18.49 -17.34 -3.38
CA LEU A 345 18.87 -17.48 -1.97
C LEU A 345 18.47 -16.24 -1.15
N ALA A 346 18.71 -15.02 -1.68
CA ALA A 346 18.28 -13.80 -1.04
C ALA A 346 16.76 -13.75 -0.87
N GLY A 347 15.98 -14.15 -1.89
CA GLY A 347 14.54 -14.25 -1.82
C GLY A 347 14.06 -15.25 -0.77
N ALA A 348 14.71 -16.39 -0.67
CA ALA A 348 14.44 -17.41 0.34
C ALA A 348 14.70 -16.88 1.76
N VAL A 349 15.87 -16.26 1.99
CA VAL A 349 16.24 -15.67 3.31
C VAL A 349 15.23 -14.60 3.71
N VAL A 350 14.89 -13.67 2.81
CA VAL A 350 13.90 -12.60 3.11
C VAL A 350 12.54 -13.20 3.44
N SER A 351 12.07 -14.19 2.68
CA SER A 351 10.75 -14.81 2.89
C SER A 351 10.68 -15.67 4.15
N LEU A 352 11.80 -16.26 4.59
CA LEU A 352 11.89 -17.00 5.85
C LEU A 352 11.89 -16.07 7.06
N LEU A 353 12.60 -14.94 6.98
CA LEU A 353 12.68 -13.96 8.07
C LEU A 353 11.43 -13.08 8.18
N ASP A 354 10.78 -12.80 7.06
CA ASP A 354 9.55 -12.02 6.97
C ASP A 354 8.58 -12.62 5.95
N PRO A 355 7.78 -13.62 6.35
CA PRO A 355 6.85 -14.30 5.44
C PRO A 355 5.79 -13.38 4.81
N TRP A 356 5.53 -12.20 5.39
CA TRP A 356 4.57 -11.23 4.87
C TRP A 356 5.20 -10.26 3.87
N SER A 357 6.52 -10.28 3.72
CA SER A 357 7.22 -9.45 2.72
C SER A 357 6.70 -9.68 1.30
N VAL A 358 6.24 -10.91 0.98
CA VAL A 358 5.66 -11.28 -0.32
C VAL A 358 4.31 -10.60 -0.61
N LEU A 359 3.62 -10.09 0.41
CA LEU A 359 2.40 -9.31 0.23
C LEU A 359 2.70 -7.85 -0.15
N ALA A 360 3.93 -7.38 0.09
CA ALA A 360 4.31 -6.02 -0.22
C ALA A 360 4.65 -5.87 -1.71
N PRO A 361 4.01 -4.95 -2.45
CA PRO A 361 4.34 -4.70 -3.87
C PRO A 361 5.83 -4.49 -4.12
N GLY A 362 6.50 -3.79 -3.21
CA GLY A 362 7.93 -3.54 -3.29
C GLY A 362 8.81 -4.80 -3.27
N PHE A 363 8.36 -5.94 -2.74
CA PHE A 363 9.09 -7.20 -2.82
C PHE A 363 9.23 -7.63 -4.30
N TRP A 364 8.12 -7.75 -4.99
CA TRP A 364 8.08 -8.19 -6.38
C TRP A 364 8.76 -7.20 -7.33
N LEU A 365 8.55 -5.90 -7.11
CA LEU A 365 9.20 -4.86 -7.93
C LEU A 365 10.72 -4.84 -7.75
N SER A 366 11.22 -5.03 -6.52
CA SER A 366 12.67 -5.04 -6.25
C SER A 366 13.34 -6.31 -6.82
N PHE A 367 12.81 -7.49 -6.52
CA PHE A 367 13.37 -8.74 -7.04
C PHE A 367 13.21 -8.84 -8.55
N GLY A 368 12.08 -8.39 -9.11
CA GLY A 368 11.85 -8.33 -10.54
C GLY A 368 12.84 -7.41 -11.27
N ALA A 369 13.06 -6.20 -10.74
CA ALA A 369 14.05 -5.27 -11.31
C ALA A 369 15.45 -5.86 -11.33
N VAL A 370 15.90 -6.48 -10.21
CA VAL A 370 17.22 -7.12 -10.13
C VAL A 370 17.31 -8.32 -11.08
N ALA A 371 16.25 -9.13 -11.19
CA ALA A 371 16.23 -10.26 -12.12
C ALA A 371 16.39 -9.81 -13.58
N ILE A 372 15.67 -8.76 -13.98
CA ILE A 372 15.77 -8.16 -15.33
C ILE A 372 17.17 -7.58 -15.54
N LEU A 373 17.70 -6.82 -14.57
CA LEU A 373 19.02 -6.23 -14.63
C LEU A 373 20.12 -7.28 -14.84
N LEU A 374 20.10 -8.35 -14.03
CA LEU A 374 21.08 -9.45 -14.14
C LEU A 374 20.97 -10.16 -15.50
N ARG A 375 19.77 -10.28 -16.03
CA ARG A 375 19.56 -10.95 -17.31
C ARG A 375 20.00 -10.11 -18.51
N VAL A 376 19.67 -8.83 -18.48
CA VAL A 376 20.08 -7.86 -19.52
C VAL A 376 21.59 -7.65 -19.49
N GLY A 377 22.20 -7.52 -18.30
CA GLY A 377 23.65 -7.40 -18.15
C GLY A 377 24.40 -8.61 -18.74
N ALA A 378 23.95 -9.83 -18.44
CA ALA A 378 24.57 -11.06 -18.98
C ALA A 378 24.48 -11.13 -20.52
N SER A 379 23.47 -10.52 -21.14
CA SER A 379 23.35 -10.50 -22.62
C SER A 379 24.28 -9.47 -23.29
N MET A 380 24.74 -8.46 -22.55
CA MET A 380 25.65 -7.43 -23.05
C MET A 380 27.12 -7.85 -22.99
N ASP A 381 27.52 -8.63 -21.97
CA ASP A 381 28.87 -9.16 -21.82
C ASP A 381 29.24 -10.17 -22.92
N SER A 382 28.26 -10.77 -23.60
CA SER A 382 28.49 -11.74 -24.69
C SER A 382 28.84 -11.13 -26.05
N GLY A 383 28.77 -9.81 -26.18
CA GLY A 383 29.17 -9.09 -27.40
C GLY A 383 30.65 -8.76 -27.42
N GLY A 384 31.40 -9.52 -28.19
CA GLY A 384 32.87 -9.57 -28.27
C GLY A 384 33.66 -8.27 -28.19
N ARG A 385 34.98 -8.39 -27.97
CA ARG A 385 35.99 -7.32 -27.85
C ARG A 385 35.80 -6.23 -28.90
N ARG A 386 35.11 -5.15 -28.50
CA ARG A 386 35.13 -3.90 -29.29
C ARG A 386 36.48 -3.24 -29.08
N GLU A 387 37.08 -2.73 -30.16
CA GLU A 387 38.23 -1.83 -30.11
C GLU A 387 37.95 -0.74 -29.07
N ARG A 388 38.99 -0.33 -28.33
CA ARG A 388 38.86 0.69 -27.27
C ARG A 388 38.41 2.04 -27.88
N PRO A 389 37.11 2.42 -27.80
CA PRO A 389 36.65 3.65 -28.36
C PRO A 389 37.27 4.84 -27.59
N ASP A 390 37.39 6.00 -28.28
CA ASP A 390 37.74 7.27 -27.64
C ASP A 390 36.77 7.63 -26.51
N TRP A 391 37.05 8.68 -25.75
CA TRP A 391 36.22 9.05 -24.64
C TRP A 391 34.76 9.38 -25.04
N ARG A 392 34.52 9.93 -26.24
CA ARG A 392 33.20 10.25 -26.81
C ARG A 392 32.44 8.98 -27.17
N GLY A 393 33.15 8.03 -27.77
CA GLY A 393 32.58 6.71 -28.06
C GLY A 393 32.20 5.94 -26.80
N ARG A 394 33.02 6.02 -25.73
CA ARG A 394 32.72 5.45 -24.41
C ARG A 394 31.50 6.09 -23.78
N LEU A 395 31.41 7.43 -23.81
CA LEU A 395 30.26 8.14 -23.26
C LEU A 395 28.95 7.77 -24.02
N ARG A 396 29.01 7.77 -25.37
CA ARG A 396 27.86 7.37 -26.19
C ARG A 396 27.44 5.92 -25.90
N ALA A 397 28.38 5.01 -25.81
CA ALA A 397 28.12 3.60 -25.50
C ALA A 397 27.46 3.48 -24.11
N ALA A 398 28.00 4.15 -23.09
CA ALA A 398 27.42 4.16 -21.74
C ALA A 398 26.00 4.75 -21.68
N LEU A 399 25.74 5.82 -22.42
CA LEU A 399 24.39 6.41 -22.51
C LEU A 399 23.38 5.47 -23.19
N VAL A 400 23.79 4.81 -24.29
CA VAL A 400 22.94 3.83 -25.00
C VAL A 400 22.67 2.61 -24.10
N GLU A 401 23.73 2.12 -23.45
CA GLU A 401 23.61 0.99 -22.49
C GLU A 401 22.68 1.33 -21.33
N PHE A 402 22.86 2.50 -20.71
CA PHE A 402 22.00 2.97 -19.62
C PHE A 402 20.53 3.11 -20.10
N GLY A 403 20.32 3.71 -21.28
CA GLY A 403 18.98 3.85 -21.86
C GLY A 403 18.32 2.50 -22.16
N TRP A 404 19.07 1.54 -22.67
CA TRP A 404 18.59 0.19 -22.92
C TRP A 404 18.21 -0.55 -21.63
N VAL A 405 19.09 -0.54 -20.61
CA VAL A 405 18.84 -1.12 -19.30
C VAL A 405 17.59 -0.50 -18.65
N GLN A 406 17.49 0.83 -18.68
CA GLN A 406 16.35 1.56 -18.12
C GLN A 406 15.04 1.18 -18.82
N SER A 407 15.06 1.09 -20.16
CA SER A 407 13.90 0.68 -20.95
C SER A 407 13.48 -0.76 -20.66
N ALA A 408 14.45 -1.67 -20.56
CA ALA A 408 14.20 -3.07 -20.26
C ALA A 408 13.59 -3.26 -18.85
N ILE A 409 14.09 -2.54 -17.84
CA ILE A 409 13.54 -2.56 -16.48
C ILE A 409 12.12 -1.99 -16.48
N THR A 410 11.91 -0.84 -17.14
CA THR A 410 10.59 -0.19 -17.17
C THR A 410 9.57 -1.09 -17.84
N LEU A 411 9.85 -1.58 -19.05
CA LEU A 411 8.95 -2.48 -19.78
C LEU A 411 8.75 -3.80 -19.05
N GLY A 412 9.81 -4.37 -18.48
CA GLY A 412 9.75 -5.63 -17.76
C GLY A 412 8.96 -5.57 -16.45
N LEU A 413 8.87 -4.40 -15.82
CA LEU A 413 8.07 -4.20 -14.61
C LEU A 413 6.61 -3.80 -14.91
N VAL A 414 6.25 -3.51 -16.16
CA VAL A 414 4.87 -3.13 -16.54
C VAL A 414 3.83 -4.12 -16.01
N PRO A 415 3.96 -5.44 -16.16
CA PRO A 415 2.95 -6.38 -15.65
C PRO A 415 2.75 -6.26 -14.14
N LEU A 416 3.82 -6.13 -13.37
CA LEU A 416 3.75 -5.98 -11.92
C LEU A 416 3.13 -4.64 -11.51
N LEU A 417 3.51 -3.54 -12.18
CA LEU A 417 2.95 -2.21 -11.91
C LEU A 417 1.46 -2.17 -12.26
N ALA A 418 1.08 -2.70 -13.42
CA ALA A 418 -0.31 -2.76 -13.86
C ALA A 418 -1.17 -3.60 -12.92
N TYR A 419 -0.66 -4.74 -12.43
CA TYR A 419 -1.40 -5.61 -11.50
C TYR A 419 -1.51 -5.03 -10.09
N LEU A 420 -0.41 -4.48 -9.57
CA LEU A 420 -0.32 -4.07 -8.17
C LEU A 420 -0.81 -2.63 -7.92
N MET A 421 -0.64 -1.74 -8.92
CA MET A 421 -0.91 -0.30 -8.78
C MET A 421 -2.02 0.20 -9.71
N GLN A 422 -2.48 -0.62 -10.66
CA GLN A 422 -3.43 -0.27 -11.72
C GLN A 422 -3.03 0.99 -12.50
N GLN A 423 -1.75 1.36 -12.42
CA GLN A 423 -1.16 2.52 -13.10
C GLN A 423 0.25 2.20 -13.60
N VAL A 424 0.56 2.66 -14.80
CA VAL A 424 1.89 2.60 -15.40
C VAL A 424 2.32 3.99 -15.80
N SER A 425 3.42 4.49 -15.24
CA SER A 425 3.97 5.78 -15.62
C SER A 425 4.71 5.69 -16.96
N LEU A 426 4.17 6.32 -17.99
CA LEU A 426 4.81 6.43 -19.29
C LEU A 426 5.92 7.49 -19.30
N ALA A 427 5.87 8.47 -18.39
CA ALA A 427 6.91 9.47 -18.20
C ALA A 427 8.17 8.90 -17.54
N SER A 428 8.04 7.77 -16.82
CA SER A 428 9.09 7.17 -16.00
C SER A 428 10.42 6.94 -16.73
N PRO A 429 10.48 6.39 -17.97
CA PRO A 429 11.75 6.19 -18.66
C PRO A 429 12.53 7.49 -18.85
N LEU A 430 11.84 8.55 -19.29
CA LEU A 430 12.44 9.86 -19.57
C LEU A 430 12.90 10.56 -18.29
N VAL A 431 12.06 10.52 -17.26
CA VAL A 431 12.38 11.15 -15.97
C VAL A 431 13.53 10.43 -15.28
N ASN A 432 13.54 9.12 -15.28
CA ASN A 432 14.55 8.32 -14.58
C ASN A 432 15.96 8.46 -15.18
N VAL A 433 16.09 8.79 -16.47
CA VAL A 433 17.41 9.00 -17.10
C VAL A 433 18.22 10.09 -16.37
N TYR A 434 17.59 11.16 -15.94
CA TYR A 434 18.29 12.24 -15.22
C TYR A 434 18.03 12.23 -13.73
N ALA A 435 16.84 11.79 -13.27
CA ALA A 435 16.51 11.80 -11.85
C ALA A 435 17.31 10.78 -11.05
N ILE A 436 17.53 9.57 -11.59
CA ILE A 436 18.32 8.52 -10.90
C ILE A 436 19.75 9.01 -10.61
N PRO A 437 20.54 9.50 -11.59
CA PRO A 437 21.88 10.03 -11.32
C PRO A 437 21.89 11.19 -10.33
N ILE A 438 20.98 12.16 -10.50
CA ILE A 438 20.93 13.35 -9.64
C ILE A 438 20.61 12.96 -8.19
N VAL A 439 19.56 12.17 -7.97
CA VAL A 439 19.17 11.78 -6.61
C VAL A 439 20.22 10.90 -5.96
N SER A 440 20.74 9.91 -6.69
CA SER A 440 21.63 8.92 -6.10
C SER A 440 23.06 9.40 -5.86
N PHE A 441 23.61 10.21 -6.77
CA PHE A 441 25.00 10.63 -6.68
C PHE A 441 25.21 12.05 -6.12
N LEU A 442 24.17 12.90 -6.13
CA LEU A 442 24.27 14.27 -5.62
C LEU A 442 23.38 14.49 -4.39
N VAL A 443 22.06 14.29 -4.52
CA VAL A 443 21.13 14.66 -3.44
C VAL A 443 21.26 13.75 -2.23
N THR A 444 21.32 12.43 -2.42
CA THR A 444 21.42 11.47 -1.31
C THR A 444 22.73 11.63 -0.51
N PRO A 445 23.93 11.74 -1.12
CA PRO A 445 25.16 12.01 -0.37
C PRO A 445 25.11 13.34 0.40
N LEU A 446 24.55 14.40 -0.20
CA LEU A 446 24.38 15.68 0.48
C LEU A 446 23.38 15.61 1.64
N ALA A 447 22.28 14.87 1.48
CA ALA A 447 21.31 14.63 2.54
C ALA A 447 21.94 13.86 3.71
N LEU A 448 22.76 12.84 3.43
CA LEU A 448 23.48 12.08 4.45
C LEU A 448 24.56 12.93 5.13
N ALA A 449 25.31 13.76 4.36
CA ALA A 449 26.26 14.72 4.93
C ALA A 449 25.54 15.72 5.85
N CYS A 450 24.40 16.27 5.41
CA CYS A 450 23.58 17.15 6.24
C CYS A 450 23.14 16.43 7.53
N ALA A 451 22.62 15.20 7.44
CA ALA A 451 22.19 14.42 8.58
C ALA A 451 23.33 14.15 9.58
N LEU A 452 24.52 13.76 9.11
CA LEU A 452 25.66 13.47 9.95
C LEU A 452 26.25 14.75 10.57
N LEU A 453 26.52 15.79 9.76
CA LEU A 453 27.14 17.03 10.21
C LEU A 453 26.20 17.80 11.16
N SER A 454 24.90 17.69 11.03
CA SER A 454 23.94 18.33 11.95
C SER A 454 24.03 17.83 13.39
N THR A 455 24.59 16.62 13.59
CA THR A 455 24.76 16.02 14.92
C THR A 455 26.07 16.38 15.60
N ILE A 456 27.01 16.97 14.87
CA ILE A 456 28.34 17.30 15.40
C ILE A 456 28.39 18.77 15.82
N PRO A 457 28.63 19.07 17.12
CA PRO A 457 28.76 20.45 17.57
C PRO A 457 29.83 21.22 16.79
N GLY A 458 29.50 22.44 16.36
CA GLY A 458 30.40 23.29 15.58
C GLY A 458 30.38 23.07 14.05
N LEU A 459 29.76 21.97 13.55
CA LEU A 459 29.66 21.68 12.12
C LEU A 459 28.28 21.97 11.53
N GLN A 460 27.36 22.59 12.29
CA GLN A 460 25.99 22.87 11.86
C GLN A 460 25.93 23.77 10.61
N TRP A 461 26.89 24.68 10.43
CA TRP A 461 26.97 25.53 9.24
C TRP A 461 27.29 24.73 7.96
N LEU A 462 28.11 23.68 8.06
CA LEU A 462 28.35 22.74 6.95
C LEU A 462 27.11 21.89 6.67
N ALA A 463 26.40 21.45 7.71
CA ALA A 463 25.13 20.75 7.56
C ALA A 463 24.11 21.63 6.82
N HIS A 464 24.01 22.90 7.18
CA HIS A 464 23.15 23.88 6.51
C HIS A 464 23.55 24.05 5.03
N GLY A 465 24.85 24.23 4.73
CA GLY A 465 25.36 24.32 3.37
C GLY A 465 25.05 23.09 2.52
N ALA A 466 25.32 21.89 3.06
CA ALA A 466 25.00 20.63 2.38
C ALA A 466 23.50 20.46 2.16
N GLY A 467 22.68 20.84 3.15
CA GLY A 467 21.22 20.81 3.07
C GLY A 467 20.68 21.76 1.99
N ILE A 468 21.15 23.00 1.95
CA ILE A 468 20.74 23.99 0.94
C ILE A 468 21.10 23.52 -0.47
N LEU A 469 22.32 23.04 -0.65
CA LEU A 469 22.80 22.57 -1.95
C LEU A 469 21.99 21.36 -2.41
N GLY A 470 21.77 20.35 -1.53
CA GLY A 470 20.99 19.17 -1.83
C GLY A 470 19.52 19.52 -2.15
N HIS A 471 18.92 20.44 -1.39
CA HIS A 471 17.58 20.95 -1.65
C HIS A 471 17.49 21.68 -2.99
N GLY A 472 18.43 22.58 -3.29
CA GLY A 472 18.45 23.35 -4.53
C GLY A 472 18.57 22.46 -5.77
N ILE A 473 19.45 21.44 -5.71
CA ILE A 473 19.58 20.45 -6.80
C ILE A 473 18.29 19.67 -6.99
N PHE A 474 17.65 19.23 -5.88
CA PHE A 474 16.39 18.50 -5.95
C PHE A 474 15.25 19.38 -6.50
N ASP A 475 15.15 20.62 -6.03
CA ASP A 475 14.11 21.58 -6.51
C ASP A 475 14.28 21.87 -8.00
N ALA A 476 15.50 22.11 -8.48
CA ALA A 476 15.79 22.30 -9.90
C ALA A 476 15.41 21.05 -10.73
N MET A 477 15.73 19.84 -10.23
CA MET A 477 15.31 18.58 -10.88
C MET A 477 13.78 18.46 -10.94
N MET A 478 13.06 18.96 -9.96
CA MET A 478 11.59 18.86 -9.90
C MET A 478 10.88 19.76 -10.93
N VAL A 479 11.53 20.75 -11.52
CA VAL A 479 10.91 21.61 -12.54
C VAL A 479 10.44 20.79 -13.75
N PRO A 480 11.30 20.07 -14.49
CA PRO A 480 10.86 19.23 -15.59
C PRO A 480 9.99 18.06 -15.15
N VAL A 481 10.20 17.51 -13.95
CA VAL A 481 9.34 16.44 -13.40
C VAL A 481 7.89 16.90 -13.28
N LYS A 482 7.65 18.08 -12.73
CA LYS A 482 6.30 18.66 -12.59
C LYS A 482 5.65 18.86 -13.95
N TRP A 483 6.39 19.43 -14.91
CA TRP A 483 5.87 19.66 -16.26
C TRP A 483 5.48 18.36 -16.96
N MET A 484 6.33 17.34 -16.93
CA MET A 484 6.03 16.03 -17.52
C MET A 484 4.88 15.32 -16.81
N SER A 485 4.85 15.33 -15.48
CA SER A 485 3.80 14.67 -14.70
C SER A 485 2.42 15.34 -14.83
N ALA A 486 2.35 16.61 -15.19
CA ALA A 486 1.10 17.32 -15.44
C ALA A 486 0.41 16.85 -16.74
N SER A 487 1.16 16.29 -17.67
CA SER A 487 0.66 15.87 -18.98
C SER A 487 -0.30 14.69 -18.88
N ASN A 488 -1.33 14.67 -19.74
CA ASN A 488 -2.34 13.57 -19.74
C ASN A 488 -1.74 12.22 -20.15
N TRP A 489 -0.67 12.22 -20.95
CA TRP A 489 0.03 11.00 -21.38
C TRP A 489 0.96 10.42 -20.31
N ALA A 490 1.25 11.15 -19.22
CA ALA A 490 2.24 10.75 -18.23
C ALA A 490 1.93 9.39 -17.57
N VAL A 491 0.66 9.03 -17.50
CA VAL A 491 0.20 7.81 -16.82
C VAL A 491 -0.82 7.07 -17.67
N LEU A 492 -0.64 5.76 -17.79
CA LEU A 492 -1.61 4.83 -18.32
C LEU A 492 -2.33 4.16 -17.15
N ASP A 493 -3.63 4.44 -16.98
CA ASP A 493 -4.47 3.70 -16.06
C ASP A 493 -4.88 2.37 -16.69
N VAL A 494 -4.80 1.28 -15.93
CA VAL A 494 -5.12 -0.09 -16.36
C VAL A 494 -6.10 -0.69 -15.38
N ALA A 495 -7.14 -1.36 -15.89
CA ALA A 495 -8.06 -2.10 -15.03
C ALA A 495 -7.36 -3.27 -14.34
N ALA A 496 -7.88 -3.67 -13.17
CA ALA A 496 -7.35 -4.82 -12.44
C ALA A 496 -7.67 -6.13 -13.19
N ALA A 497 -6.70 -6.62 -13.95
CA ALA A 497 -6.83 -7.86 -14.68
C ALA A 497 -6.71 -9.09 -13.74
N PRO A 498 -7.42 -10.20 -14.02
CA PRO A 498 -7.24 -11.46 -13.30
C PRO A 498 -5.80 -11.99 -13.39
N TRP A 499 -5.37 -12.73 -12.35
CA TRP A 499 -4.01 -13.24 -12.23
C TRP A 499 -3.49 -14.08 -13.43
N PRO A 500 -4.32 -14.82 -14.23
CA PRO A 500 -3.80 -15.55 -15.38
C PRO A 500 -3.21 -14.63 -16.45
N TRP A 501 -3.80 -13.45 -16.68
CA TRP A 501 -3.25 -12.45 -17.61
C TRP A 501 -1.92 -11.87 -17.12
N MET A 502 -1.80 -11.66 -15.81
CA MET A 502 -0.50 -11.29 -15.20
C MET A 502 0.54 -12.38 -15.40
N ALA A 503 0.19 -13.65 -15.18
CA ALA A 503 1.10 -14.76 -15.39
C ALA A 503 1.56 -14.88 -16.86
N LEU A 504 0.64 -14.70 -17.82
CA LEU A 504 0.95 -14.66 -19.24
C LEU A 504 1.88 -13.49 -19.59
N ALA A 505 1.62 -12.30 -19.05
CA ALA A 505 2.46 -11.12 -19.26
C ALA A 505 3.88 -11.32 -18.67
N LEU A 506 3.99 -11.89 -17.46
CA LEU A 506 5.28 -12.21 -16.85
C LEU A 506 6.06 -13.27 -17.65
N PHE A 507 5.37 -14.28 -18.18
CA PHE A 507 5.97 -15.25 -19.09
C PHE A 507 6.50 -14.55 -20.35
N GLY A 508 5.73 -13.64 -20.95
CA GLY A 508 6.14 -12.82 -22.08
C GLY A 508 7.42 -12.02 -21.80
N VAL A 509 7.47 -11.35 -20.64
CA VAL A 509 8.67 -10.63 -20.18
C VAL A 509 9.85 -11.60 -20.01
N ALA A 510 9.64 -12.71 -19.30
CA ALA A 510 10.70 -13.69 -19.06
C ALA A 510 11.28 -14.25 -20.39
N TRP A 511 10.44 -14.44 -21.40
CA TRP A 511 10.85 -14.86 -22.73
C TRP A 511 11.58 -13.75 -23.50
N ALA A 512 11.05 -12.53 -23.48
CA ALA A 512 11.57 -11.37 -24.20
C ALA A 512 12.98 -10.95 -23.75
N VAL A 513 13.30 -11.08 -22.45
CA VAL A 513 14.61 -10.71 -21.89
C VAL A 513 15.68 -11.78 -22.02
N GLN A 514 15.38 -12.94 -22.62
CA GLN A 514 16.38 -14.00 -22.87
C GLN A 514 17.47 -13.53 -23.86
N PRO A 515 18.66 -14.17 -23.87
CA PRO A 515 19.72 -13.89 -24.84
C PRO A 515 19.26 -14.09 -26.29
N TYR A 516 20.03 -13.55 -27.21
CA TYR A 516 19.81 -13.76 -28.65
C TYR A 516 19.81 -15.27 -28.97
N GLY A 517 18.96 -15.69 -29.94
CA GLY A 517 18.83 -17.05 -30.38
C GLY A 517 17.48 -17.72 -30.11
N LEU A 518 16.64 -17.17 -29.23
CA LEU A 518 15.27 -17.67 -29.05
C LEU A 518 14.32 -17.10 -30.09
N PRO A 519 13.45 -17.95 -30.69
CA PRO A 519 12.47 -17.49 -31.68
C PRO A 519 11.41 -16.58 -31.01
N LEU A 520 10.84 -15.66 -31.80
CA LEU A 520 9.74 -14.77 -31.41
C LEU A 520 9.99 -13.93 -30.15
N ARG A 521 11.24 -13.73 -29.76
CA ARG A 521 11.63 -13.00 -28.56
C ARG A 521 11.04 -11.57 -28.50
N THR A 522 11.11 -10.83 -29.61
CA THR A 522 10.53 -9.47 -29.70
C THR A 522 9.02 -9.50 -29.69
N ALA A 523 8.40 -10.51 -30.29
CA ALA A 523 6.95 -10.68 -30.27
C ALA A 523 6.42 -11.06 -28.87
N ALA A 524 7.25 -11.64 -28.00
CA ALA A 524 6.83 -12.04 -26.66
C ALA A 524 6.35 -10.85 -25.80
N TRP A 525 6.79 -9.60 -26.10
CA TRP A 525 6.25 -8.40 -25.46
C TRP A 525 4.74 -8.22 -25.70
N LEU A 526 4.20 -8.73 -26.82
CA LEU A 526 2.77 -8.67 -27.11
C LEU A 526 1.91 -9.48 -26.13
N LEU A 527 2.50 -10.44 -25.41
CA LEU A 527 1.80 -11.21 -24.38
C LEU A 527 1.35 -10.37 -23.18
N MET A 528 1.82 -9.11 -23.07
CA MET A 528 1.30 -8.15 -22.09
C MET A 528 -0.02 -7.50 -22.51
N LEU A 529 -0.35 -7.47 -23.80
CA LEU A 529 -1.53 -6.77 -24.32
C LEU A 529 -2.86 -7.26 -23.72
N PRO A 530 -3.12 -8.57 -23.57
CA PRO A 530 -4.36 -9.04 -22.95
C PRO A 530 -4.57 -8.45 -21.55
N MET A 531 -3.50 -8.32 -20.76
CA MET A 531 -3.57 -7.73 -19.43
C MET A 531 -3.82 -6.21 -19.49
N LEU A 532 -3.13 -5.49 -20.36
CA LEU A 532 -3.23 -4.03 -20.48
C LEU A 532 -4.56 -3.57 -21.08
N CYS A 533 -5.15 -4.40 -21.96
CA CYS A 533 -6.43 -4.13 -22.61
C CYS A 533 -7.62 -4.76 -21.88
N TRP A 534 -7.38 -5.42 -20.73
CA TRP A 534 -8.44 -6.06 -19.96
C TRP A 534 -9.52 -5.06 -19.55
N ARG A 535 -10.79 -5.49 -19.69
CA ARG A 535 -11.94 -4.73 -19.20
C ARG A 535 -12.81 -5.66 -18.36
N PRO A 536 -13.10 -5.27 -17.10
CA PRO A 536 -14.02 -6.04 -16.27
C PRO A 536 -15.41 -6.14 -16.90
N GLU A 537 -16.09 -7.24 -16.62
CA GLU A 537 -17.46 -7.47 -17.10
C GLU A 537 -18.40 -6.37 -16.57
N ARG A 538 -19.29 -5.95 -17.45
CA ARG A 538 -20.34 -4.98 -17.19
C ARG A 538 -21.71 -5.68 -17.12
N PRO A 539 -22.68 -5.11 -16.39
CA PRO A 539 -24.06 -5.59 -16.44
C PRO A 539 -24.63 -5.63 -17.86
N ALA A 540 -25.51 -6.56 -18.12
CA ALA A 540 -26.25 -6.58 -19.38
C ALA A 540 -27.26 -5.41 -19.44
N PRO A 541 -27.69 -4.95 -20.64
CA PRO A 541 -28.70 -3.89 -20.76
C PRO A 541 -30.00 -4.22 -20.01
N GLY A 542 -30.44 -3.28 -19.17
CA GLY A 542 -31.57 -3.43 -18.27
C GLY A 542 -31.22 -3.97 -16.88
N TYR A 543 -29.94 -4.26 -16.62
CA TYR A 543 -29.45 -4.73 -15.33
C TYR A 543 -28.39 -3.77 -14.79
N TRP A 544 -28.11 -3.88 -13.49
CA TRP A 544 -27.18 -2.98 -12.79
C TRP A 544 -26.37 -3.73 -11.74
N THR A 545 -25.21 -3.16 -11.41
CA THR A 545 -24.44 -3.55 -10.25
C THR A 545 -24.31 -2.34 -9.33
N LEU A 546 -24.60 -2.51 -8.04
CA LEU A 546 -24.50 -1.50 -7.01
C LEU A 546 -23.44 -1.94 -6.00
N THR A 547 -22.39 -1.15 -5.84
CA THR A 547 -21.33 -1.40 -4.87
C THR A 547 -21.38 -0.36 -3.77
N ALA A 548 -21.83 -0.74 -2.58
CA ALA A 548 -21.73 0.05 -1.37
C ALA A 548 -20.33 -0.12 -0.80
N LEU A 549 -19.47 0.88 -0.98
CA LEU A 549 -18.07 0.84 -0.54
C LEU A 549 -17.96 0.98 0.99
N ASP A 550 -17.02 0.28 1.58
CA ASP A 550 -16.62 0.47 2.98
C ASP A 550 -15.72 1.71 3.08
N VAL A 551 -16.30 2.84 3.40
CA VAL A 551 -15.63 4.13 3.58
C VAL A 551 -15.48 4.52 5.06
N GLY A 552 -15.85 3.61 5.97
CA GLY A 552 -16.05 3.91 7.39
C GLY A 552 -17.40 4.60 7.62
N GLN A 553 -17.45 5.60 8.52
CA GLN A 553 -18.69 6.35 8.74
C GLN A 553 -18.91 7.34 7.61
N GLY A 554 -19.92 7.07 6.75
CA GLY A 554 -20.27 7.85 5.58
C GLY A 554 -20.77 7.01 4.43
N SER A 555 -21.11 7.64 3.31
CA SER A 555 -21.70 6.97 2.14
C SER A 555 -20.86 7.18 0.87
N ALA A 556 -20.63 6.09 0.13
CA ALA A 556 -20.13 6.12 -1.24
C ALA A 556 -20.59 4.85 -1.97
N ILE A 557 -21.37 5.02 -3.03
CA ILE A 557 -22.01 3.92 -3.73
C ILE A 557 -21.76 4.07 -5.23
N VAL A 558 -21.15 3.06 -5.82
CA VAL A 558 -20.91 3.00 -7.27
C VAL A 558 -22.04 2.18 -7.92
N ILE A 559 -22.62 2.74 -8.97
CA ILE A 559 -23.69 2.12 -9.75
C ILE A 559 -23.17 1.95 -11.18
N GLU A 560 -23.10 0.73 -11.63
CA GLU A 560 -22.67 0.38 -12.99
C GLU A 560 -23.85 -0.14 -13.80
N THR A 561 -24.00 0.36 -15.03
CA THR A 561 -24.88 -0.19 -16.06
C THR A 561 -24.04 -0.75 -17.21
N ALA A 562 -24.65 -1.17 -18.32
CA ALA A 562 -23.90 -1.73 -19.44
C ALA A 562 -22.82 -0.77 -19.99
N THR A 563 -23.11 0.52 -20.07
CA THR A 563 -22.20 1.50 -20.65
C THR A 563 -21.80 2.63 -19.69
N GLN A 564 -22.62 2.94 -18.69
CA GLN A 564 -22.40 4.09 -17.79
C GLN A 564 -22.03 3.70 -16.37
N VAL A 565 -21.40 4.64 -15.68
CA VAL A 565 -21.02 4.55 -14.27
C VAL A 565 -21.45 5.81 -13.54
N TRP A 566 -22.15 5.59 -12.43
CA TRP A 566 -22.64 6.64 -11.56
C TRP A 566 -22.06 6.48 -10.16
N LEU A 567 -21.79 7.58 -9.50
CA LEU A 567 -21.38 7.61 -8.12
C LEU A 567 -22.41 8.36 -7.29
N PHE A 568 -22.94 7.73 -6.25
CA PHE A 568 -23.81 8.35 -5.26
C PHE A 568 -23.01 8.55 -3.97
N ASP A 569 -22.77 9.79 -3.58
CA ASP A 569 -21.91 10.24 -2.52
C ASP A 569 -20.41 9.85 -2.68
N THR A 570 -19.53 10.48 -1.92
CA THR A 570 -18.08 10.37 -2.10
C THR A 570 -17.34 9.97 -0.83
N GLY A 571 -18.09 9.72 0.24
CA GLY A 571 -17.56 9.32 1.53
C GLY A 571 -16.93 10.44 2.35
N PRO A 572 -16.45 10.10 3.55
CA PRO A 572 -16.01 11.05 4.55
C PRO A 572 -14.67 11.71 4.23
N MET A 573 -14.50 12.91 4.81
CA MET A 573 -13.19 13.55 4.99
C MET A 573 -12.86 13.63 6.48
N THR A 574 -11.63 13.20 6.82
CA THR A 574 -11.13 13.30 8.19
C THR A 574 -10.65 14.71 8.51
N ARG A 575 -10.57 15.06 9.80
CA ARG A 575 -10.02 16.35 10.26
C ARG A 575 -8.59 16.63 9.78
N GLN A 576 -7.83 15.58 9.44
CA GLN A 576 -6.47 15.67 8.92
C GLN A 576 -6.43 15.88 7.40
N GLY A 577 -7.60 16.05 6.76
CA GLY A 577 -7.75 16.26 5.33
C GLY A 577 -7.58 14.99 4.48
N ASN A 578 -7.63 13.79 5.10
CA ASN A 578 -7.73 12.52 4.39
C ASN A 578 -9.19 12.28 4.00
N ASP A 579 -9.47 11.96 2.76
CA ASP A 579 -10.83 11.67 2.33
C ASP A 579 -10.97 10.28 1.69
N ALA A 580 -12.20 9.79 1.69
CA ALA A 580 -12.51 8.48 1.12
C ALA A 580 -12.51 8.49 -0.42
N GLY A 581 -12.73 9.64 -1.04
CA GLY A 581 -12.63 9.80 -2.49
C GLY A 581 -11.25 9.37 -3.01
N GLU A 582 -10.17 9.91 -2.41
CA GLU A 582 -8.80 9.57 -2.78
C GLU A 582 -8.42 8.13 -2.38
N ARG A 583 -8.84 7.69 -1.19
CA ARG A 583 -8.34 6.43 -0.60
C ARG A 583 -9.11 5.18 -1.01
N VAL A 584 -10.39 5.32 -1.36
CA VAL A 584 -11.30 4.19 -1.62
C VAL A 584 -11.96 4.33 -2.97
N VAL A 585 -12.67 5.44 -3.23
CA VAL A 585 -13.53 5.60 -4.42
C VAL A 585 -12.72 5.61 -5.71
N VAL A 586 -11.71 6.49 -5.80
CA VAL A 586 -10.88 6.63 -7.02
C VAL A 586 -10.08 5.35 -7.30
N PRO A 587 -9.40 4.71 -6.32
CA PRO A 587 -8.75 3.41 -6.54
C PRO A 587 -9.71 2.32 -7.01
N TYR A 588 -10.89 2.21 -6.42
CA TYR A 588 -11.91 1.25 -6.85
C TYR A 588 -12.34 1.48 -8.30
N LEU A 589 -12.69 2.73 -8.66
CA LEU A 589 -13.12 3.08 -10.01
C LEU A 589 -12.01 2.81 -11.05
N ARG A 590 -10.76 3.13 -10.72
CA ARG A 590 -9.61 2.81 -11.59
C ARG A 590 -9.42 1.31 -11.77
N ALA A 591 -9.50 0.54 -10.70
CA ALA A 591 -9.40 -0.92 -10.75
C ALA A 591 -10.52 -1.54 -11.62
N ARG A 592 -11.71 -0.92 -11.62
CA ARG A 592 -12.82 -1.27 -12.53
C ARG A 592 -12.64 -0.72 -13.95
N GLY A 593 -11.56 0.01 -14.24
CA GLY A 593 -11.24 0.58 -15.55
C GLY A 593 -12.02 1.84 -15.90
N HIS A 594 -12.60 2.53 -14.91
CA HIS A 594 -13.39 3.75 -15.13
C HIS A 594 -12.50 5.00 -15.04
N ARG A 595 -12.48 5.78 -16.10
CA ARG A 595 -11.78 7.08 -16.20
C ARG A 595 -12.75 8.26 -16.25
N VAL A 596 -14.01 7.98 -16.56
CA VAL A 596 -15.11 8.94 -16.65
C VAL A 596 -16.23 8.44 -15.77
N LEU A 597 -16.81 9.33 -14.99
CA LEU A 597 -18.07 9.17 -14.30
C LEU A 597 -19.15 9.88 -15.13
N ASN A 598 -20.13 9.13 -15.59
CA ASN A 598 -21.25 9.72 -16.33
C ASN A 598 -22.16 10.55 -15.43
N GLY A 599 -22.22 10.20 -14.14
CA GLY A 599 -22.92 11.02 -13.18
C GLY A 599 -22.38 10.91 -11.75
N LEU A 600 -22.42 12.03 -11.06
CA LEU A 600 -22.12 12.16 -9.64
C LEU A 600 -23.36 12.73 -8.93
N VAL A 601 -23.92 11.98 -8.01
CA VAL A 601 -24.99 12.45 -7.12
C VAL A 601 -24.39 12.70 -5.75
N VAL A 602 -24.51 13.92 -5.22
CA VAL A 602 -24.13 14.25 -3.84
C VAL A 602 -25.40 14.54 -3.06
N SER A 603 -25.77 13.61 -2.18
CA SER A 603 -27.08 13.61 -1.53
C SER A 603 -27.32 14.89 -0.70
N HIS A 604 -26.34 15.28 0.10
CA HIS A 604 -26.34 16.53 0.88
C HIS A 604 -24.90 16.99 1.24
N ALA A 605 -24.78 18.12 1.94
CA ALA A 605 -23.50 18.83 2.11
C ALA A 605 -22.62 18.30 3.25
N ASP A 606 -23.08 17.33 4.05
CA ASP A 606 -22.33 16.84 5.20
C ASP A 606 -21.06 16.11 4.76
N MET A 607 -20.03 16.21 5.59
CA MET A 607 -18.67 15.78 5.20
C MET A 607 -18.50 14.28 5.11
N ASP A 608 -19.40 13.50 5.63
CA ASP A 608 -19.44 12.04 5.48
C ASP A 608 -20.07 11.56 4.15
N HIS A 609 -20.64 12.49 3.38
CA HIS A 609 -21.17 12.28 2.02
C HIS A 609 -20.38 13.05 0.96
N ALA A 610 -20.11 14.33 1.21
CA ALA A 610 -19.46 15.24 0.26
C ALA A 610 -17.94 15.35 0.44
N GLY A 611 -17.37 14.67 1.45
CA GLY A 611 -15.96 14.85 1.83
C GLY A 611 -14.95 14.53 0.74
N GLY A 612 -15.21 13.52 -0.10
CA GLY A 612 -14.34 13.08 -1.18
C GLY A 612 -14.55 13.78 -2.53
N VAL A 613 -15.50 14.69 -2.66
CA VAL A 613 -15.88 15.33 -3.95
C VAL A 613 -14.67 15.91 -4.67
N ARG A 614 -13.81 16.67 -4.00
CA ARG A 614 -12.64 17.27 -4.64
C ARG A 614 -11.67 16.24 -5.19
N SER A 615 -11.40 15.19 -4.45
CA SER A 615 -10.49 14.12 -4.86
C SER A 615 -11.03 13.36 -6.06
N VAL A 616 -12.33 13.12 -6.12
CA VAL A 616 -13.01 12.51 -7.26
C VAL A 616 -12.88 13.43 -8.50
N LEU A 617 -13.25 14.71 -8.39
CA LEU A 617 -13.22 15.68 -9.49
C LEU A 617 -11.80 16.03 -9.97
N SER A 618 -10.79 15.92 -9.10
CA SER A 618 -9.39 16.11 -9.51
C SER A 618 -8.79 14.87 -10.20
N SER A 619 -9.38 13.69 -10.00
CA SER A 619 -8.86 12.42 -10.47
C SER A 619 -9.58 11.85 -11.68
N LEU A 620 -10.86 12.19 -11.86
CA LEU A 620 -11.76 11.64 -12.88
C LEU A 620 -12.48 12.76 -13.61
N VAL A 621 -12.86 12.51 -14.84
CA VAL A 621 -13.78 13.38 -15.59
C VAL A 621 -15.20 13.02 -15.15
N VAL A 622 -16.01 14.03 -14.84
CA VAL A 622 -17.42 13.87 -14.47
C VAL A 622 -18.27 14.62 -15.47
N ASP A 623 -19.17 13.90 -16.17
CA ASP A 623 -20.01 14.49 -17.19
C ASP A 623 -21.12 15.37 -16.57
N GLN A 624 -21.87 14.83 -15.62
CA GLN A 624 -22.97 15.53 -14.98
C GLN A 624 -22.99 15.29 -13.46
N SER A 625 -23.49 16.25 -12.72
CA SER A 625 -23.67 16.11 -11.28
C SER A 625 -25.03 16.63 -10.81
N TYR A 626 -25.55 15.95 -9.79
CA TYR A 626 -26.77 16.30 -9.09
C TYR A 626 -26.47 16.50 -7.60
N SER A 627 -27.09 17.49 -7.00
CA SER A 627 -26.93 17.74 -5.56
C SER A 627 -28.14 18.48 -5.00
N SER A 628 -28.41 18.32 -3.70
CA SER A 628 -29.46 19.06 -3.02
C SER A 628 -29.03 20.49 -2.62
N PHE A 629 -27.78 20.85 -2.81
CA PHE A 629 -27.14 22.11 -2.38
C PHE A 629 -26.23 22.68 -3.49
N ASP A 630 -25.68 23.88 -3.28
CA ASP A 630 -24.69 24.45 -4.22
C ASP A 630 -23.34 23.72 -4.12
N LEU A 631 -23.15 22.74 -5.01
CA LEU A 631 -21.92 21.95 -5.08
C LEU A 631 -20.71 22.82 -5.45
N SER A 632 -20.89 23.85 -6.29
CA SER A 632 -19.81 24.73 -6.70
C SER A 632 -19.28 25.58 -5.53
N ALA A 633 -20.17 26.04 -4.65
CA ALA A 633 -19.79 26.75 -3.44
C ALA A 633 -18.99 25.85 -2.47
N LEU A 634 -19.40 24.60 -2.30
CA LEU A 634 -18.66 23.62 -1.49
C LEU A 634 -17.25 23.38 -2.04
N ILE A 635 -17.11 23.19 -3.34
CA ILE A 635 -15.81 22.97 -4.01
C ILE A 635 -14.89 24.17 -3.80
N ARG A 636 -15.41 25.41 -3.94
CA ARG A 636 -14.64 26.66 -3.71
C ARG A 636 -14.21 26.80 -2.25
N LYS A 637 -15.13 26.56 -1.30
CA LYS A 637 -14.87 26.69 0.15
C LYS A 637 -13.73 25.80 0.62
N HIS A 638 -13.69 24.56 0.18
CA HIS A 638 -12.61 23.63 0.54
C HIS A 638 -11.31 23.86 -0.24
N GLY A 639 -11.28 24.74 -1.22
CA GLY A 639 -10.09 25.15 -1.97
C GLY A 639 -9.30 26.32 -1.36
N ALA A 640 -9.95 27.17 -0.58
CA ALA A 640 -9.40 28.44 -0.12
C ALA A 640 -8.34 28.33 1.00
N GLY A 641 -8.06 27.15 1.54
CA GLY A 641 -7.22 26.96 2.75
C GLY A 641 -5.83 26.36 2.54
N LYS A 642 -5.38 26.04 1.33
CA LYS A 642 -4.07 25.38 1.13
C LYS A 642 -3.31 26.01 -0.02
N THR A 643 -2.21 26.68 0.31
CA THR A 643 -1.11 27.09 -0.58
C THR A 643 -0.40 25.81 -1.11
N ALA A 644 -1.04 25.04 -1.97
CA ALA A 644 -0.42 23.92 -2.66
C ALA A 644 -0.31 24.25 -4.16
N SER A 645 0.79 23.86 -4.74
CA SER A 645 1.15 24.00 -6.15
C SER A 645 -0.09 23.90 -7.08
N ALA A 646 -0.46 24.99 -7.70
CA ALA A 646 -1.69 25.12 -8.50
C ALA A 646 -1.83 24.11 -9.65
N LEU A 647 -0.73 23.48 -10.07
CA LEU A 647 -0.68 22.60 -11.24
C LEU A 647 -1.40 21.24 -11.07
N PHE A 648 -1.65 20.76 -9.84
CA PHE A 648 -2.22 19.43 -9.59
C PHE A 648 -3.51 19.45 -8.75
N THR A 649 -3.99 20.64 -8.38
CA THR A 649 -5.21 20.85 -7.61
C THR A 649 -6.35 21.44 -8.43
N GLU A 650 -6.19 21.51 -9.75
CA GLU A 650 -7.26 21.99 -10.62
C GLU A 650 -8.40 20.97 -10.62
N VAL A 651 -9.46 21.35 -9.93
CA VAL A 651 -10.69 20.56 -9.90
C VAL A 651 -11.39 20.74 -11.23
N ARG A 652 -11.55 19.68 -11.99
CA ARG A 652 -12.34 19.69 -13.21
C ARG A 652 -13.80 19.73 -12.84
N MET A 653 -14.44 20.87 -13.07
CA MET A 653 -15.88 20.99 -12.80
C MET A 653 -16.67 20.05 -13.73
N PRO A 654 -17.76 19.42 -13.24
CA PRO A 654 -18.67 18.68 -14.08
C PRO A 654 -19.19 19.54 -15.24
N GLN A 655 -19.41 18.94 -16.41
CA GLN A 655 -19.94 19.66 -17.59
C GLN A 655 -21.34 20.22 -17.30
N SER A 656 -22.16 19.51 -16.51
CA SER A 656 -23.48 19.95 -16.06
C SER A 656 -23.62 19.76 -14.57
N MET A 657 -24.12 20.79 -13.88
CA MET A 657 -24.42 20.73 -12.46
C MET A 657 -25.88 21.11 -12.25
N GLN A 658 -26.68 20.22 -11.68
CA GLN A 658 -28.11 20.36 -11.51
C GLN A 658 -28.50 20.14 -10.06
N ARG A 659 -29.64 20.70 -9.66
CA ARG A 659 -30.30 20.36 -8.40
C ARG A 659 -31.10 19.09 -8.58
N CYS A 660 -31.02 18.16 -7.61
CA CYS A 660 -31.95 17.04 -7.56
C CYS A 660 -33.32 17.51 -7.05
N HIS A 661 -34.37 17.05 -7.67
CA HIS A 661 -35.74 17.22 -7.18
C HIS A 661 -36.65 16.06 -7.59
N ALA A 662 -37.66 15.79 -6.80
CA ALA A 662 -38.63 14.76 -7.05
C ALA A 662 -39.24 14.88 -8.47
N GLY A 663 -39.43 13.77 -9.14
CA GLY A 663 -39.97 13.70 -10.49
C GLY A 663 -38.94 13.73 -11.60
N GLN A 664 -37.69 14.19 -11.36
CA GLN A 664 -36.64 14.05 -12.36
C GLN A 664 -36.33 12.58 -12.59
N ALA A 665 -36.37 12.16 -13.86
CA ALA A 665 -36.07 10.78 -14.25
C ALA A 665 -35.33 10.73 -15.58
N TRP A 666 -34.47 9.73 -15.73
CA TRP A 666 -33.77 9.41 -16.98
C TRP A 666 -33.55 7.90 -17.10
N THR A 667 -33.30 7.44 -18.28
CA THR A 667 -33.09 6.02 -18.58
C THR A 667 -31.77 5.83 -19.27
N VAL A 668 -30.98 4.88 -18.79
CA VAL A 668 -29.67 4.52 -19.33
C VAL A 668 -29.60 3.00 -19.47
N ASP A 669 -29.23 2.52 -20.64
CA ASP A 669 -29.10 1.08 -20.92
C ASP A 669 -30.33 0.25 -20.51
N GLY A 670 -31.52 0.84 -20.51
CA GLY A 670 -32.79 0.19 -20.08
C GLY A 670 -32.94 0.13 -18.55
N VAL A 671 -32.12 0.85 -17.79
CA VAL A 671 -32.26 1.07 -16.35
C VAL A 671 -32.76 2.50 -16.12
N GLN A 672 -33.87 2.65 -15.41
CA GLN A 672 -34.46 3.93 -15.06
C GLN A 672 -33.91 4.42 -13.73
N PHE A 673 -33.50 5.68 -13.69
CA PHE A 673 -33.14 6.45 -12.52
C PHE A 673 -34.19 7.50 -12.26
N ARG A 674 -34.65 7.65 -11.02
CA ARG A 674 -35.68 8.65 -10.65
C ARG A 674 -35.36 9.23 -9.28
N PHE A 675 -35.34 10.56 -9.17
CA PHE A 675 -35.34 11.21 -7.87
C PHE A 675 -36.74 11.23 -7.27
N LEU A 676 -36.84 10.80 -6.01
CA LEU A 676 -38.07 10.78 -5.22
C LEU A 676 -38.14 11.95 -4.23
N HIS A 677 -37.01 12.57 -3.91
CA HIS A 677 -36.83 13.65 -2.96
C HIS A 677 -35.57 14.46 -3.30
N PRO A 678 -35.48 15.77 -2.97
CA PRO A 678 -36.45 16.64 -2.30
C PRO A 678 -37.59 17.10 -3.24
N ASP A 679 -38.72 17.46 -2.66
CA ASP A 679 -39.77 18.18 -3.39
C ASP A 679 -39.26 19.50 -3.91
N ALA A 680 -39.63 19.89 -5.14
CA ALA A 680 -39.24 21.17 -5.73
C ALA A 680 -39.70 22.39 -4.91
N ALA A 681 -40.77 22.26 -4.13
CA ALA A 681 -41.32 23.31 -3.25
C ALA A 681 -40.57 23.48 -1.90
N ILE A 682 -39.62 22.55 -1.57
CA ILE A 682 -38.87 22.65 -0.31
C ILE A 682 -37.86 23.80 -0.41
N LYS A 683 -38.09 24.86 0.37
CA LYS A 683 -37.16 26.01 0.50
C LYS A 683 -35.80 25.55 1.00
N THR A 684 -34.77 26.25 0.54
CA THR A 684 -33.33 25.88 0.72
C THR A 684 -32.80 25.97 2.17
N ASP A 685 -33.64 26.37 3.15
CA ASP A 685 -33.22 26.76 4.51
C ASP A 685 -33.40 25.66 5.58
N GLY A 686 -33.79 24.44 5.21
CA GLY A 686 -33.92 23.32 6.15
C GLY A 686 -32.60 22.61 6.48
N PRO A 687 -32.57 21.72 7.50
CA PRO A 687 -31.41 20.88 7.84
C PRO A 687 -30.89 20.09 6.62
N GLY A 688 -29.56 19.91 6.51
CA GLY A 688 -28.91 19.25 5.38
C GLY A 688 -29.52 17.88 5.05
N ASN A 689 -29.66 17.03 6.07
CA ASN A 689 -30.24 15.67 5.93
C ASN A 689 -31.65 15.66 5.38
N ALA A 690 -32.49 16.59 5.83
CA ALA A 690 -33.88 16.68 5.40
C ALA A 690 -34.05 17.02 3.90
N ARG A 691 -32.98 17.39 3.22
CA ARG A 691 -32.94 17.73 1.78
C ARG A 691 -32.19 16.72 0.95
N SER A 692 -31.71 15.61 1.52
CA SER A 692 -30.94 14.61 0.81
C SER A 692 -31.62 14.19 -0.48
N CYS A 693 -30.88 14.13 -1.58
CA CYS A 693 -31.36 13.50 -2.81
C CYS A 693 -31.69 12.02 -2.54
N VAL A 694 -32.89 11.60 -2.86
CA VAL A 694 -33.30 10.19 -2.82
C VAL A 694 -33.39 9.68 -4.23
N LEU A 695 -32.59 8.67 -4.55
CA LEU A 695 -32.52 8.06 -5.89
C LEU A 695 -33.11 6.67 -5.88
N MET A 696 -34.07 6.42 -6.74
CA MET A 696 -34.60 5.09 -7.06
C MET A 696 -33.99 4.62 -8.38
N ILE A 697 -33.55 3.37 -8.42
CA ILE A 697 -33.01 2.68 -9.59
C ILE A 697 -33.95 1.53 -9.91
N GLN A 698 -34.45 1.49 -11.13
CA GLN A 698 -35.33 0.44 -11.60
C GLN A 698 -34.76 -0.22 -12.84
N GLY A 699 -34.27 -1.44 -12.69
CA GLY A 699 -33.88 -2.30 -13.79
C GLY A 699 -35.07 -3.12 -14.31
N LYS A 700 -34.81 -4.01 -15.28
CA LYS A 700 -35.85 -4.93 -15.83
C LYS A 700 -36.38 -5.92 -14.80
N ALA A 701 -35.58 -6.34 -13.84
CA ALA A 701 -35.93 -7.38 -12.89
C ALA A 701 -35.85 -6.92 -11.43
N HIS A 702 -35.00 -5.95 -11.09
CA HIS A 702 -34.73 -5.59 -9.72
C HIS A 702 -34.69 -4.08 -9.54
N THR A 703 -35.02 -3.64 -8.31
CA THR A 703 -35.13 -2.24 -7.90
C THR A 703 -34.19 -1.97 -6.73
N ALA A 704 -33.63 -0.75 -6.69
CA ALA A 704 -32.82 -0.29 -5.56
C ALA A 704 -33.21 1.14 -5.14
N LEU A 705 -33.11 1.43 -3.83
CA LEU A 705 -33.40 2.73 -3.25
C LEU A 705 -32.16 3.24 -2.50
N LEU A 706 -31.72 4.46 -2.84
CA LEU A 706 -30.61 5.19 -2.21
C LEU A 706 -31.16 6.47 -1.57
N PRO A 707 -31.50 6.42 -0.28
CA PRO A 707 -32.25 7.50 0.37
C PRO A 707 -31.39 8.63 0.91
N GLY A 708 -30.04 8.51 0.90
CA GLY A 708 -29.18 9.43 1.64
C GLY A 708 -29.54 9.45 3.14
N ASP A 709 -29.53 10.63 3.75
CA ASP A 709 -29.71 10.78 5.21
C ASP A 709 -31.09 11.32 5.62
N ILE A 710 -32.11 11.05 4.79
CA ILE A 710 -33.49 11.43 5.15
C ILE A 710 -33.93 10.79 6.47
N GLY A 711 -34.76 11.51 7.22
CA GLY A 711 -35.38 11.01 8.44
C GLY A 711 -36.82 10.54 8.21
N ILE A 712 -37.44 10.00 9.27
CA ILE A 712 -38.80 9.43 9.24
C ILE A 712 -39.85 10.40 8.67
N ALA A 713 -39.72 11.71 8.88
CA ALA A 713 -40.65 12.69 8.36
C ALA A 713 -40.64 12.79 6.82
N GLN A 714 -39.44 12.68 6.20
CA GLN A 714 -39.29 12.68 4.74
C GLN A 714 -39.69 11.33 4.16
N GLU A 715 -39.33 10.22 4.84
CA GLU A 715 -39.73 8.86 4.46
C GLU A 715 -41.25 8.77 4.32
N ARG A 716 -42.04 9.27 5.33
CA ARG A 716 -43.50 9.23 5.30
C ARG A 716 -44.13 9.95 4.09
N ARG A 717 -43.49 11.01 3.60
CA ARG A 717 -43.94 11.75 2.41
C ARG A 717 -43.72 10.96 1.12
N MET A 718 -42.61 10.20 1.10
CA MET A 718 -42.14 9.52 -0.11
C MET A 718 -42.79 8.12 -0.32
N VAL A 719 -43.23 7.46 0.75
CA VAL A 719 -43.70 6.06 0.65
C VAL A 719 -44.96 5.87 -0.17
N HIS A 720 -45.74 6.94 -0.41
CA HIS A 720 -46.94 6.83 -1.26
C HIS A 720 -46.54 6.57 -2.70
N GLY A 721 -46.85 5.35 -3.18
CA GLY A 721 -46.49 4.91 -4.53
C GLY A 721 -45.08 4.35 -4.69
N LEU A 722 -44.36 4.10 -3.59
CA LEU A 722 -43.08 3.39 -3.64
C LEU A 722 -43.34 1.92 -4.02
N PRO A 723 -42.70 1.41 -5.10
CA PRO A 723 -42.78 -0.01 -5.43
C PRO A 723 -41.98 -0.84 -4.42
N ARG A 724 -42.20 -2.17 -4.41
CA ARG A 724 -41.33 -3.08 -3.65
C ARG A 724 -39.87 -2.90 -4.08
N MET A 725 -38.99 -2.86 -3.11
CA MET A 725 -37.57 -2.70 -3.34
C MET A 725 -36.84 -4.03 -3.12
N ASP A 726 -35.94 -4.40 -4.03
CA ASP A 726 -35.09 -5.55 -3.82
C ASP A 726 -33.91 -5.19 -2.92
N VAL A 727 -33.34 -3.98 -3.08
CA VAL A 727 -32.23 -3.48 -2.30
C VAL A 727 -32.54 -2.09 -1.77
N VAL A 728 -32.32 -1.86 -0.48
CA VAL A 728 -32.40 -0.53 0.15
C VAL A 728 -31.09 -0.23 0.84
N ILE A 729 -30.49 0.93 0.54
CA ILE A 729 -29.44 1.46 1.39
C ILE A 729 -30.11 2.04 2.64
N ALA A 730 -29.67 1.64 3.82
CA ALA A 730 -30.28 2.08 5.07
C ALA A 730 -30.19 3.61 5.21
N PRO A 731 -31.31 4.34 5.29
CA PRO A 731 -31.28 5.81 5.43
C PRO A 731 -30.44 6.22 6.65
N HIS A 732 -29.66 7.29 6.49
CA HIS A 732 -28.88 7.89 7.57
C HIS A 732 -27.99 6.85 8.29
N HIS A 733 -27.34 5.98 7.52
CA HIS A 733 -26.47 4.89 8.02
C HIS A 733 -27.16 3.91 8.97
N GLY A 734 -28.49 3.86 8.99
CA GLY A 734 -29.26 3.11 9.97
C GLY A 734 -29.46 3.81 11.31
N SER A 735 -29.50 5.14 11.31
CA SER A 735 -29.81 5.96 12.51
C SER A 735 -31.17 5.61 13.10
N ALA A 736 -31.34 5.73 14.41
CA ALA A 736 -32.62 5.59 15.09
C ALA A 736 -33.67 6.63 14.62
N THR A 737 -33.24 7.73 14.00
CA THR A 737 -34.12 8.80 13.45
C THR A 737 -34.63 8.52 12.05
N SER A 738 -34.30 7.37 11.50
CA SER A 738 -34.63 6.92 10.13
C SER A 738 -35.17 5.49 10.10
N SER A 739 -35.45 4.96 8.91
CA SER A 739 -36.02 3.63 8.71
C SER A 739 -37.31 3.44 9.51
N GLY A 740 -38.23 4.39 9.39
CA GLY A 740 -39.54 4.34 10.02
C GLY A 740 -40.37 3.15 9.51
N GLN A 741 -41.34 2.70 10.33
CA GLN A 741 -42.16 1.53 9.97
C GLN A 741 -42.83 1.67 8.61
N ALA A 742 -43.30 2.90 8.27
CA ALA A 742 -43.93 3.17 6.99
C ALA A 742 -43.01 2.88 5.79
N LEU A 743 -41.71 3.27 5.86
CA LEU A 743 -40.73 2.97 4.81
C LEU A 743 -40.44 1.48 4.74
N VAL A 744 -40.26 0.84 5.90
CA VAL A 744 -39.92 -0.60 5.97
C VAL A 744 -41.02 -1.45 5.32
N TRP A 745 -42.27 -1.17 5.64
CA TRP A 745 -43.40 -1.87 5.06
C TRP A 745 -43.62 -1.56 3.59
N ALA A 746 -43.52 -0.27 3.18
CA ALA A 746 -43.75 0.11 1.79
C ALA A 746 -42.64 -0.44 0.88
N ALA A 747 -41.38 -0.43 1.34
CA ALA A 747 -40.25 -0.94 0.58
C ALA A 747 -40.27 -2.47 0.47
N ASP A 748 -40.73 -3.19 1.49
CA ASP A 748 -40.79 -4.67 1.55
C ASP A 748 -39.49 -5.28 0.99
N ALA A 749 -38.34 -4.78 1.52
CA ALA A 749 -37.05 -5.01 0.92
C ALA A 749 -36.49 -6.41 1.22
N LYS A 750 -35.89 -7.06 0.21
CA LYS A 750 -35.16 -8.32 0.41
C LYS A 750 -33.80 -8.11 1.10
N HIS A 751 -33.11 -7.07 0.72
CA HIS A 751 -31.78 -6.76 1.24
C HIS A 751 -31.67 -5.30 1.66
N VAL A 752 -31.10 -5.07 2.83
CA VAL A 752 -30.80 -3.72 3.34
C VAL A 752 -29.31 -3.63 3.64
N ILE A 753 -28.66 -2.58 3.13
CA ILE A 753 -27.22 -2.36 3.29
C ILE A 753 -27.01 -1.06 4.08
N ALA A 754 -26.44 -1.15 5.29
CA ALA A 754 -26.04 0.00 6.08
C ALA A 754 -24.55 0.29 5.86
N GLN A 755 -24.23 1.49 5.36
CA GLN A 755 -22.85 1.97 5.28
C GLN A 755 -22.50 2.68 6.59
N ALA A 756 -21.74 2.03 7.45
CA ALA A 756 -21.41 2.53 8.77
C ALA A 756 -19.96 2.23 9.13
N GLY A 757 -19.35 3.05 9.95
CA GLY A 757 -18.00 2.84 10.43
C GLY A 757 -17.97 1.89 11.63
N TYR A 758 -16.94 1.06 11.69
CA TYR A 758 -16.72 0.17 12.82
C TYR A 758 -16.61 0.96 14.14
N MET A 759 -17.40 0.56 15.13
CA MET A 759 -17.49 1.24 16.44
C MET A 759 -17.62 2.77 16.32
N ASN A 760 -18.49 3.22 15.42
CA ASN A 760 -18.70 4.63 15.24
C ASN A 760 -19.37 5.25 16.48
N ARG A 761 -19.05 6.52 16.75
CA ARG A 761 -19.53 7.26 17.93
C ARG A 761 -21.04 7.47 18.00
N PHE A 762 -21.75 7.24 16.88
CA PHE A 762 -23.20 7.45 16.77
C PHE A 762 -23.99 6.19 17.09
N GLY A 763 -23.33 5.04 17.22
CA GLY A 763 -23.97 3.74 17.41
C GLY A 763 -24.75 3.26 16.18
N HIS A 764 -24.38 3.71 14.98
CA HIS A 764 -25.00 3.27 13.73
C HIS A 764 -24.44 1.95 13.23
N PRO A 765 -25.24 1.08 12.61
CA PRO A 765 -26.71 1.11 12.58
C PRO A 765 -27.31 0.79 13.95
N ALA A 766 -28.38 1.52 14.34
CA ALA A 766 -29.05 1.31 15.62
C ALA A 766 -29.69 -0.08 15.67
N ALA A 767 -29.60 -0.76 16.82
CA ALA A 767 -30.12 -2.13 17.00
C ALA A 767 -31.64 -2.21 16.67
N ALA A 768 -32.42 -1.21 17.06
CA ALA A 768 -33.84 -1.15 16.75
C ALA A 768 -34.13 -1.04 15.26
N VAL A 769 -33.27 -0.36 14.49
CA VAL A 769 -33.40 -0.27 13.03
C VAL A 769 -33.09 -1.62 12.38
N GLN A 770 -32.02 -2.27 12.83
CA GLN A 770 -31.67 -3.62 12.34
C GLN A 770 -32.77 -4.63 12.63
N ALA A 771 -33.33 -4.61 13.86
CA ALA A 771 -34.44 -5.48 14.25
C ALA A 771 -35.66 -5.26 13.37
N ARG A 772 -36.06 -4.00 13.15
CA ARG A 772 -37.22 -3.63 12.33
C ARG A 772 -37.16 -4.16 10.89
N TRP A 773 -35.98 -4.02 10.24
CA TRP A 773 -35.79 -4.55 8.88
C TRP A 773 -35.77 -6.08 8.86
N ARG A 774 -35.14 -6.73 9.86
CA ARG A 774 -35.11 -8.19 9.95
C ARG A 774 -36.50 -8.79 10.24
N GLU A 775 -37.25 -8.16 11.10
CA GLU A 775 -38.63 -8.55 11.42
C GLU A 775 -39.55 -8.43 10.18
N ALA A 776 -39.27 -7.48 9.29
CA ALA A 776 -39.93 -7.36 8.00
C ALA A 776 -39.40 -8.36 6.95
N GLY A 777 -38.50 -9.26 7.29
CA GLY A 777 -37.98 -10.31 6.41
C GLY A 777 -36.74 -9.94 5.60
N ALA A 778 -36.16 -8.75 5.79
CA ALA A 778 -34.97 -8.31 5.06
C ALA A 778 -33.69 -8.93 5.61
N THR A 779 -32.77 -9.34 4.70
CA THR A 779 -31.38 -9.62 5.09
C THR A 779 -30.64 -8.30 5.27
N PHE A 780 -30.09 -8.08 6.47
CA PHE A 780 -29.42 -6.82 6.83
C PHE A 780 -27.90 -6.95 6.76
N TRP A 781 -27.27 -6.17 5.88
CA TRP A 781 -25.83 -6.10 5.66
C TRP A 781 -25.25 -4.85 6.27
N ARG A 782 -23.99 -4.91 6.73
CA ARG A 782 -23.28 -3.80 7.36
C ARG A 782 -21.87 -3.72 6.80
N THR A 783 -21.44 -2.56 6.28
CA THR A 783 -20.09 -2.42 5.72
C THR A 783 -18.98 -2.55 6.74
N ASP A 784 -19.22 -2.19 8.00
CA ASP A 784 -18.26 -2.34 9.10
C ASP A 784 -18.02 -3.82 9.51
N HIS A 785 -18.93 -4.73 9.14
CA HIS A 785 -18.79 -6.18 9.38
C HIS A 785 -18.44 -6.94 8.10
N HIS A 786 -19.17 -6.66 7.03
CA HIS A 786 -19.10 -7.41 5.77
C HIS A 786 -18.14 -6.79 4.75
N GLY A 787 -17.56 -5.58 5.06
CA GLY A 787 -16.81 -4.81 4.08
C GLY A 787 -17.71 -4.24 2.99
N ALA A 788 -17.14 -3.84 1.87
CA ALA A 788 -17.91 -3.43 0.72
C ALA A 788 -18.89 -4.52 0.32
N THR A 789 -20.13 -4.12 0.05
CA THR A 789 -21.23 -5.03 -0.29
C THR A 789 -21.68 -4.74 -1.72
N VAL A 790 -21.63 -5.74 -2.57
CA VAL A 790 -21.95 -5.64 -3.99
C VAL A 790 -23.28 -6.32 -4.28
N ALA A 791 -24.27 -5.57 -4.73
CA ALA A 791 -25.54 -6.10 -5.21
C ALA A 791 -25.50 -6.20 -6.74
N ILE A 792 -25.65 -7.40 -7.27
CA ILE A 792 -25.55 -7.71 -8.70
C ILE A 792 -26.92 -8.14 -9.20
N SER A 793 -27.56 -7.29 -10.00
CA SER A 793 -28.75 -7.63 -10.77
C SER A 793 -28.33 -8.34 -12.05
N ASP A 794 -28.76 -9.57 -12.25
CA ASP A 794 -28.37 -10.40 -13.39
C ASP A 794 -29.56 -11.07 -14.04
N ARG A 795 -29.51 -11.29 -15.37
CA ARG A 795 -30.58 -11.88 -16.14
C ARG A 795 -30.87 -13.36 -15.80
N GLY A 796 -29.78 -14.13 -15.61
CA GLY A 796 -29.87 -15.58 -15.48
C GLY A 796 -29.80 -16.07 -14.03
N ARG A 797 -29.15 -15.29 -13.17
CA ARG A 797 -28.83 -15.66 -11.76
C ARG A 797 -29.65 -14.89 -10.74
N GLY A 798 -30.53 -13.96 -11.20
CA GLY A 798 -31.29 -13.11 -10.30
C GLY A 798 -30.46 -12.06 -9.56
N LEU A 799 -30.94 -11.64 -8.40
CA LEU A 799 -30.21 -10.72 -7.52
C LEU A 799 -29.26 -11.49 -6.60
N ARG A 800 -27.99 -11.11 -6.60
CA ARG A 800 -26.98 -11.68 -5.71
C ARG A 800 -26.32 -10.58 -4.89
N ILE A 801 -26.02 -10.88 -3.65
CA ILE A 801 -25.23 -10.00 -2.78
C ILE A 801 -23.90 -10.70 -2.49
N GLU A 802 -22.80 -9.97 -2.73
CA GLU A 802 -21.45 -10.43 -2.43
C GLU A 802 -20.81 -9.48 -1.39
N ALA A 803 -20.37 -10.04 -0.28
CA ALA A 803 -19.68 -9.28 0.78
C ALA A 803 -18.17 -9.45 0.65
N GLN A 804 -17.43 -8.35 0.69
CA GLN A 804 -15.98 -8.37 0.52
C GLN A 804 -15.26 -9.14 1.63
N ALA A 805 -15.82 -9.15 2.84
CA ALA A 805 -15.29 -9.92 3.96
C ALA A 805 -15.27 -11.44 3.68
N ASP A 806 -16.27 -11.94 2.94
CA ASP A 806 -16.34 -13.37 2.59
C ASP A 806 -15.39 -13.71 1.43
N VAL A 807 -15.32 -12.82 0.43
CA VAL A 807 -14.49 -13.02 -0.77
C VAL A 807 -12.99 -12.95 -0.47
N SER A 808 -12.57 -12.05 0.42
CA SER A 808 -11.16 -11.77 0.70
C SER A 808 -10.70 -12.10 2.10
N ARG A 809 -11.37 -13.02 2.78
CA ARG A 809 -11.04 -13.43 4.15
C ARG A 809 -9.62 -13.96 4.24
N ARG A 810 -8.89 -13.50 5.30
CA ARG A 810 -7.55 -13.97 5.66
C ARG A 810 -7.51 -14.25 7.16
N TYR A 811 -6.63 -15.14 7.60
CA TYR A 811 -6.49 -15.55 9.00
C TYR A 811 -6.14 -14.42 9.98
N TRP A 812 -5.62 -13.30 9.49
CA TRP A 812 -5.35 -12.10 10.30
C TRP A 812 -6.52 -11.15 10.39
N HIS A 813 -7.54 -11.33 9.55
CA HIS A 813 -8.73 -10.51 9.60
C HIS A 813 -9.57 -10.88 10.81
N ARG A 814 -10.04 -9.85 11.47
CA ARG A 814 -10.94 -10.02 12.59
C ARG A 814 -12.29 -10.55 12.13
N GLU A 815 -12.88 -11.45 12.92
CA GLU A 815 -14.31 -11.78 12.82
C GLU A 815 -15.12 -10.71 13.54
N PRO A 816 -16.12 -10.10 12.90
CA PRO A 816 -17.08 -9.26 13.59
C PRO A 816 -17.86 -10.13 14.59
N GLN A 817 -17.87 -9.75 15.85
CA GLN A 817 -18.72 -10.36 16.87
C GLN A 817 -20.05 -9.63 16.95
#